data_98219d90a649cfcb02fe82df3956c1a3
#
_entry.id   98219d90a649cfcb02fe82df3956c1a3
#
_cell.length_a   1.000
_cell.length_b   1.000
_cell.length_c   1.000
_cell.angle_alpha   90.00
_cell.angle_beta   90.00
_cell.angle_gamma   90.00
#
_symmetry.space_group_name_H-M   'P 1'
#
loop_
_entity.id
_entity.type
_entity.pdbx_description
1 polymer ?
#
loop_
_entity_poly.entity_id
_entity_poly.type
_entity_poly.pdbx_seq_one_letter_code
_entity_poly.pdbx_strand_id
1 'polypeptide(L)'
;MVSPSTARSVAGVLACVAALSGSAIAQRPNADAPRVPTENDYYRLTTIPIPEGVVLEVGGLETLPDGRLGVATRRGEVWIIENPSSLNGGRPHFTRFAQGLHEALGLMYRDGALYTAQRSELTRLRDVDGDGKADRYETVYSWPLSGNYHEYSFGPVLSPKGDMIVTLNLAWVGFGESFVKWRGWMLQIAPNGDMTPIAAGFRSPSSFGYNLDGDLFYAENQGDWVGSGGITHVETGDFMGNPMGLKWSGEPGSPVKLTKADIPDTGEPKFEVAKRVPHLKTPAVWFPHTILGISTSAILVDSTRGGFGPFAGQLFVGDEGQSKIMRVYLEKVNGVYQGVVFPFREGFASGVFREVWGKDASMFVGQTSRGWGATGKSPYGLQRLMWTGKVPFEAHRMEARPDGFEITFTAPVDRATAGDPASYSVNSFIYKYHHIYGSPVINQVRHGIRSVVVSPDGRSARLVLDSLRQGYIFEIKMAGVRSESAMPLLHDFAYYTLNQIPGGARVTADGGRGAATPATASPVASATNESSSSSGLAPVGRAATRNAAAVKRQNTMPASWKGKADQTVSLQGVEGLKYSVSTFDVKAGSRVRLAFANVSDMLHNVVIVKPGSATRVADAALKLGLDGTRLNFVPRSDDVLFNTALLEPQKSESIYFEAPEAAGDYTFICTFPGHAATMQGTMRVR
;
A
#
# COMPACT_ATOMS: atom_id res chain seq x y z
N MET A 1 55.32 -50.04 34.88
CA MET A 1 56.02 -50.09 36.16
C MET A 1 55.52 -48.95 37.03
N VAL A 2 55.05 -49.35 38.23
CA VAL A 2 54.95 -48.65 39.50
C VAL A 2 53.90 -47.54 39.66
N SER A 3 52.86 -47.93 40.31
CA SER A 3 51.89 -47.26 41.22
C SER A 3 52.64 -46.74 42.53
N PRO A 4 51.96 -46.26 43.58
CA PRO A 4 50.99 -45.20 43.84
C PRO A 4 51.44 -44.38 45.10
N SER A 5 50.63 -43.41 45.54
CA SER A 5 50.30 -43.18 47.00
C SER A 5 49.48 -41.91 47.21
N THR A 6 48.37 -42.06 47.73
CA THR A 6 47.86 -41.98 49.12
C THR A 6 47.26 -40.63 49.50
N ALA A 7 46.04 -40.79 49.94
CA ALA A 7 45.06 -39.87 50.47
C ALA A 7 45.53 -39.06 51.71
N ARG A 8 44.83 -37.92 51.96
CA ARG A 8 44.36 -37.56 53.32
C ARG A 8 43.16 -36.60 53.25
N SER A 9 42.11 -37.03 53.89
CA SER A 9 40.86 -36.31 54.17
C SER A 9 41.08 -35.19 55.19
N VAL A 10 40.40 -34.05 54.97
CA VAL A 10 40.05 -33.14 56.07
C VAL A 10 38.59 -32.76 55.88
N ALA A 11 37.79 -33.13 56.84
CA ALA A 11 36.39 -32.77 56.97
C ALA A 11 36.29 -31.32 57.51
N GLY A 12 35.52 -30.50 56.84
CA GLY A 12 35.09 -29.17 57.27
C GLY A 12 33.60 -29.02 57.11
N VAL A 13 32.92 -28.93 58.24
CA VAL A 13 31.49 -28.66 58.37
C VAL A 13 31.21 -27.23 57.90
N LEU A 14 30.34 -27.03 56.92
CA LEU A 14 29.71 -25.73 56.63
C LEU A 14 28.20 -25.88 56.50
N ALA A 15 27.51 -25.04 57.26
CA ALA A 15 26.08 -25.02 57.43
C ALA A 15 25.36 -24.64 56.13
N CYS A 16 24.31 -25.40 55.79
CA CYS A 16 23.36 -25.08 54.72
C CYS A 16 22.48 -23.91 55.14
N VAL A 17 22.59 -22.78 54.43
CA VAL A 17 21.50 -21.79 54.33
C VAL A 17 20.74 -22.08 53.04
N ALA A 18 19.54 -22.65 53.18
CA ALA A 18 18.63 -22.87 52.06
C ALA A 18 18.00 -21.52 51.63
N ALA A 19 18.50 -20.93 50.54
CA ALA A 19 17.80 -19.87 49.84
C ALA A 19 16.77 -20.52 48.91
N LEU A 20 15.50 -20.36 49.22
CA LEU A 20 14.38 -20.69 48.34
C LEU A 20 14.39 -19.74 47.12
N SER A 21 15.09 -20.12 46.08
CA SER A 21 14.94 -19.52 44.75
C SER A 21 13.69 -20.09 44.10
N GLY A 22 12.59 -19.35 44.17
CA GLY A 22 11.38 -19.66 43.39
C GLY A 22 11.71 -19.58 41.89
N SER A 23 11.96 -20.70 41.24
CA SER A 23 12.02 -20.81 39.80
C SER A 23 10.65 -20.50 39.26
N ALA A 24 10.47 -19.33 38.67
CA ALA A 24 9.31 -19.06 37.80
C ALA A 24 9.34 -20.07 36.65
N ILE A 25 8.50 -21.10 36.76
CA ILE A 25 8.24 -22.03 35.66
C ILE A 25 7.62 -21.17 34.55
N ALA A 26 8.40 -20.82 33.53
CA ALA A 26 7.87 -20.30 32.30
C ALA A 26 6.88 -21.36 31.78
N GLN A 27 5.58 -21.04 31.80
CA GLN A 27 4.56 -21.89 31.22
C GLN A 27 4.95 -22.11 29.75
N ARG A 28 5.29 -23.35 29.41
CA ARG A 28 5.42 -23.75 28.01
C ARG A 28 4.09 -23.44 27.34
N PRO A 29 4.09 -22.83 26.12
CA PRO A 29 2.86 -22.64 25.39
C PRO A 29 2.14 -23.99 25.28
N ASN A 30 0.85 -23.98 25.57
CA ASN A 30 0.01 -25.17 25.52
C ASN A 30 0.10 -25.74 24.09
N ALA A 31 0.72 -26.90 23.91
CA ALA A 31 0.95 -27.53 22.61
C ALA A 31 -0.37 -27.95 21.94
N ASP A 32 -1.49 -27.96 22.68
CA ASP A 32 -2.82 -28.34 22.21
C ASP A 32 -3.73 -27.16 21.87
N ALA A 33 -3.27 -25.90 21.98
CA ALA A 33 -4.07 -24.78 21.50
C ALA A 33 -4.11 -24.83 19.96
N PRO A 34 -5.31 -24.84 19.32
CA PRO A 34 -5.42 -24.86 17.87
C PRO A 34 -4.66 -23.66 17.29
N ARG A 35 -3.68 -23.95 16.44
CA ARG A 35 -2.88 -22.93 15.77
C ARG A 35 -3.82 -22.06 14.92
N VAL A 36 -3.76 -20.74 15.10
CA VAL A 36 -4.45 -19.80 14.21
C VAL A 36 -3.82 -19.91 12.81
N PRO A 37 -4.63 -20.18 11.78
CA PRO A 37 -4.14 -20.28 10.41
C PRO A 37 -3.52 -18.96 9.94
N THR A 38 -2.55 -19.08 9.05
CA THR A 38 -1.87 -17.96 8.39
C THR A 38 -2.15 -17.99 6.89
N GLU A 39 -1.81 -16.93 6.17
CA GLU A 39 -1.94 -16.87 4.71
C GLU A 39 -1.26 -18.07 4.00
N ASN A 40 -0.11 -18.56 4.52
CA ASN A 40 0.60 -19.71 3.97
C ASN A 40 -0.19 -21.03 4.01
N ASP A 41 -1.15 -21.15 4.90
CA ASP A 41 -1.99 -22.34 4.99
C ASP A 41 -2.99 -22.43 3.82
N TYR A 42 -3.26 -21.30 3.16
CA TYR A 42 -4.20 -21.15 2.05
C TYR A 42 -3.54 -20.81 0.72
N TYR A 43 -2.51 -19.96 0.74
CA TYR A 43 -1.79 -19.50 -0.44
C TYR A 43 -0.29 -19.62 -0.21
N ARG A 44 0.29 -20.70 -0.77
CA ARG A 44 1.71 -21.01 -0.61
C ARG A 44 2.55 -20.18 -1.56
N LEU A 45 3.54 -19.49 -1.01
CA LEU A 45 4.53 -18.73 -1.76
C LEU A 45 5.80 -19.56 -1.94
N THR A 46 6.27 -19.70 -3.19
CA THR A 46 7.53 -20.36 -3.54
C THR A 46 8.41 -19.44 -4.36
N THR A 47 9.71 -19.46 -4.10
CA THR A 47 10.69 -18.67 -4.85
C THR A 47 11.20 -19.46 -6.05
N ILE A 48 11.19 -18.84 -7.23
CA ILE A 48 11.84 -19.36 -8.44
C ILE A 48 13.31 -18.95 -8.35
N PRO A 49 14.26 -19.92 -8.32
CA PRO A 49 15.68 -19.59 -8.21
C PRO A 49 16.17 -18.88 -9.47
N ILE A 50 16.77 -17.71 -9.29
CA ILE A 50 17.34 -16.91 -10.36
C ILE A 50 18.81 -17.31 -10.50
N PRO A 51 19.31 -17.61 -11.72
CA PRO A 51 20.70 -17.98 -11.97
C PRO A 51 21.67 -16.88 -11.54
N GLU A 52 22.86 -17.28 -11.11
CA GLU A 52 23.95 -16.35 -10.81
C GLU A 52 24.29 -15.48 -12.04
N GLY A 53 24.49 -14.20 -11.82
CA GLY A 53 24.76 -13.21 -12.87
C GLY A 53 23.52 -12.63 -13.55
N VAL A 54 22.31 -13.17 -13.30
CA VAL A 54 21.04 -12.60 -13.80
C VAL A 54 20.48 -11.61 -12.80
N VAL A 55 20.32 -10.34 -13.20
CA VAL A 55 19.68 -9.29 -12.40
C VAL A 55 18.24 -9.13 -12.87
N LEU A 56 17.33 -9.81 -12.19
CA LEU A 56 15.92 -9.91 -12.60
C LEU A 56 15.08 -8.80 -11.93
N GLU A 57 15.43 -7.54 -12.14
CA GLU A 57 14.59 -6.39 -11.77
C GLU A 57 13.37 -6.36 -12.70
N VAL A 58 12.27 -7.00 -12.29
CA VAL A 58 11.13 -7.25 -13.18
C VAL A 58 10.44 -5.94 -13.57
N GLY A 59 10.29 -5.74 -14.88
CA GLY A 59 9.53 -4.65 -15.49
C GLY A 59 8.24 -5.14 -16.17
N GLY A 60 8.23 -6.38 -16.68
CA GLY A 60 7.08 -7.01 -17.32
C GLY A 60 7.07 -8.53 -17.14
N LEU A 61 5.88 -9.12 -17.11
CA LEU A 61 5.66 -10.58 -17.10
C LEU A 61 4.61 -10.94 -18.13
N GLU A 62 4.81 -12.10 -18.78
CA GLU A 62 3.86 -12.68 -19.72
C GLU A 62 3.96 -14.20 -19.73
N THR A 63 2.83 -14.87 -19.63
CA THR A 63 2.77 -16.33 -19.80
C THR A 63 2.55 -16.68 -21.27
N LEU A 64 3.54 -17.28 -21.90
CA LEU A 64 3.49 -17.64 -23.31
C LEU A 64 2.48 -18.76 -23.58
N PRO A 65 2.00 -18.91 -24.84
CA PRO A 65 1.02 -19.93 -25.21
C PRO A 65 1.45 -21.36 -24.88
N ASP A 66 2.73 -21.66 -24.85
CA ASP A 66 3.31 -22.96 -24.51
C ASP A 66 3.54 -23.16 -23.00
N GLY A 67 3.27 -22.14 -22.17
CA GLY A 67 3.42 -22.18 -20.72
C GLY A 67 4.78 -21.72 -20.20
N ARG A 68 5.71 -21.35 -21.06
CA ARG A 68 6.93 -20.63 -20.67
C ARG A 68 6.57 -19.25 -20.12
N LEU A 69 7.44 -18.68 -19.31
CA LEU A 69 7.26 -17.37 -18.74
C LEU A 69 8.25 -16.37 -19.36
N GLY A 70 7.74 -15.33 -20.00
CA GLY A 70 8.51 -14.18 -20.44
C GLY A 70 8.69 -13.17 -19.31
N VAL A 71 9.89 -12.64 -19.14
CA VAL A 71 10.24 -11.64 -18.12
C VAL A 71 11.02 -10.51 -18.77
N ALA A 72 10.42 -9.32 -18.88
CA ALA A 72 11.15 -8.10 -19.20
C ALA A 72 11.75 -7.50 -17.94
N THR A 73 12.98 -7.00 -18.04
CA THR A 73 13.68 -6.40 -16.90
C THR A 73 13.88 -4.89 -17.08
N ARG A 74 13.92 -4.19 -15.97
CA ARG A 74 14.29 -2.75 -15.93
C ARG A 74 15.73 -2.49 -16.39
N ARG A 75 16.53 -3.56 -16.54
CA ARG A 75 17.89 -3.54 -17.13
C ARG A 75 17.89 -3.58 -18.66
N GLY A 76 16.70 -3.71 -19.27
CA GLY A 76 16.57 -3.75 -20.73
C GLY A 76 16.85 -5.11 -21.35
N GLU A 77 16.59 -6.19 -20.62
CA GLU A 77 16.66 -7.57 -21.10
C GLU A 77 15.25 -8.19 -21.09
N VAL A 78 15.04 -9.15 -21.98
CA VAL A 78 13.90 -10.07 -21.93
C VAL A 78 14.43 -11.49 -21.79
N TRP A 79 13.94 -12.18 -20.78
CA TRP A 79 14.27 -13.58 -20.49
C TRP A 79 13.06 -14.46 -20.73
N ILE A 80 13.27 -15.64 -21.31
CA ILE A 80 12.29 -16.70 -21.41
C ILE A 80 12.67 -17.79 -20.42
N ILE A 81 11.73 -18.16 -19.56
CA ILE A 81 11.92 -19.17 -18.52
C ILE A 81 11.12 -20.41 -18.87
N GLU A 82 11.80 -21.49 -19.13
CA GLU A 82 11.22 -22.82 -19.31
C GLU A 82 10.96 -23.47 -17.94
N ASN A 83 9.92 -24.29 -17.84
CA ASN A 83 9.52 -24.98 -16.61
C ASN A 83 9.38 -24.05 -15.40
N PRO A 84 8.76 -22.86 -15.51
CA PRO A 84 8.69 -21.89 -14.41
C PRO A 84 7.93 -22.45 -13.20
N SER A 85 7.04 -23.43 -13.40
CA SER A 85 6.26 -24.08 -12.35
C SER A 85 6.98 -25.22 -11.65
N SER A 86 8.04 -25.78 -12.26
CA SER A 86 8.77 -26.97 -11.76
C SER A 86 7.88 -28.17 -11.42
N LEU A 87 6.68 -28.28 -12.04
CA LEU A 87 5.65 -29.27 -11.68
C LEU A 87 6.09 -30.71 -11.93
N ASN A 88 6.99 -30.94 -12.89
CA ASN A 88 7.44 -32.28 -13.28
C ASN A 88 8.89 -32.56 -12.82
N GLY A 89 9.37 -31.88 -11.75
CA GLY A 89 10.72 -32.03 -11.24
C GLY A 89 11.81 -31.37 -12.12
N GLY A 90 11.42 -30.69 -13.20
CA GLY A 90 12.31 -29.87 -14.01
C GLY A 90 12.74 -28.61 -13.27
N ARG A 91 14.01 -28.21 -13.42
CA ARG A 91 14.46 -26.91 -12.91
C ARG A 91 14.08 -25.81 -13.90
N PRO A 92 13.75 -24.59 -13.44
CA PRO A 92 13.59 -23.45 -14.33
C PRO A 92 14.88 -23.20 -15.12
N HIS A 93 14.75 -23.04 -16.43
CA HIS A 93 15.88 -22.73 -17.33
C HIS A 93 15.64 -21.34 -17.94
N PHE A 94 16.65 -20.48 -17.86
CA PHE A 94 16.59 -19.08 -18.29
C PHE A 94 17.35 -18.89 -19.59
N THR A 95 16.67 -18.46 -20.64
CA THR A 95 17.27 -18.05 -21.93
C THR A 95 17.06 -16.57 -22.14
N ARG A 96 18.14 -15.83 -22.44
CA ARG A 96 18.02 -14.41 -22.76
C ARG A 96 17.54 -14.26 -24.20
N PHE A 97 16.32 -13.78 -24.35
CA PHE A 97 15.63 -13.58 -25.61
C PHE A 97 16.00 -12.25 -26.30
N ALA A 98 16.07 -11.14 -25.51
CA ALA A 98 16.40 -9.82 -26.02
C ALA A 98 17.25 -9.03 -25.03
N GLN A 99 17.97 -8.01 -25.51
CA GLN A 99 18.79 -7.11 -24.70
C GLN A 99 18.92 -5.74 -25.35
N GLY A 100 19.43 -4.75 -24.62
CA GLY A 100 19.69 -3.41 -25.14
C GLY A 100 18.43 -2.52 -25.18
N LEU A 101 17.35 -2.93 -24.53
CA LEU A 101 16.14 -2.13 -24.40
C LEU A 101 16.31 -1.03 -23.35
N HIS A 102 15.61 0.10 -23.56
CA HIS A 102 15.66 1.22 -22.64
C HIS A 102 14.57 1.12 -21.57
N GLU A 103 14.84 0.35 -20.49
CA GLU A 103 13.98 0.16 -19.33
C GLU A 103 12.57 -0.36 -19.70
N ALA A 104 12.50 -1.65 -20.07
CA ALA A 104 11.27 -2.31 -20.48
C ALA A 104 10.31 -2.47 -19.28
N LEU A 105 9.12 -1.83 -19.34
CA LEU A 105 8.14 -1.76 -18.22
C LEU A 105 6.78 -2.34 -18.60
N GLY A 106 6.82 -3.52 -19.16
CA GLY A 106 5.70 -4.36 -19.51
C GLY A 106 6.14 -5.39 -20.53
N LEU A 107 5.36 -6.45 -20.68
CA LEU A 107 5.59 -7.49 -21.67
C LEU A 107 4.23 -8.07 -22.09
N MET A 108 4.03 -8.26 -23.35
CA MET A 108 2.81 -8.83 -23.92
C MET A 108 3.17 -9.73 -25.12
N TYR A 109 2.59 -10.91 -25.19
CA TYR A 109 2.70 -11.78 -26.35
C TYR A 109 1.52 -11.58 -27.31
N ARG A 110 1.81 -11.46 -28.60
CA ARG A 110 0.81 -11.43 -29.64
C ARG A 110 1.39 -11.89 -30.98
N ASP A 111 0.66 -12.78 -31.66
CA ASP A 111 0.93 -13.20 -33.05
C ASP A 111 2.41 -13.60 -33.31
N GLY A 112 2.99 -14.38 -32.39
CA GLY A 112 4.37 -14.86 -32.50
C GLY A 112 5.44 -13.85 -32.12
N ALA A 113 5.07 -12.67 -31.58
CA ALA A 113 6.01 -11.63 -31.16
C ALA A 113 5.80 -11.23 -29.70
N LEU A 114 6.83 -10.67 -29.09
CA LEU A 114 6.74 -9.99 -27.80
C LEU A 114 6.73 -8.48 -28.02
N TYR A 115 5.92 -7.78 -27.21
CA TYR A 115 5.81 -6.33 -27.22
C TYR A 115 6.16 -5.78 -25.85
N THR A 116 6.88 -4.67 -25.81
CA THR A 116 7.24 -3.98 -24.56
C THR A 116 7.26 -2.47 -24.74
N ALA A 117 6.78 -1.73 -23.73
CA ALA A 117 6.97 -0.30 -23.67
C ALA A 117 8.37 0.00 -23.10
N GLN A 118 9.15 0.76 -23.85
CA GLN A 118 10.37 1.40 -23.43
C GLN A 118 10.12 2.87 -23.06
N ARG A 119 11.12 3.58 -22.56
CA ARG A 119 10.95 5.00 -22.19
C ARG A 119 10.44 5.88 -23.33
N SER A 120 10.81 5.59 -24.58
CA SER A 120 10.49 6.42 -25.76
C SER A 120 9.66 5.74 -26.84
N GLU A 121 9.33 4.46 -26.68
CA GLU A 121 8.61 3.73 -27.72
C GLU A 121 7.93 2.45 -27.24
N LEU A 122 6.96 1.99 -28.03
CA LEU A 122 6.45 0.62 -28.02
C LEU A 122 7.20 -0.19 -29.07
N THR A 123 7.92 -1.21 -28.62
CA THR A 123 8.78 -2.06 -29.45
C THR A 123 8.19 -3.45 -29.60
N ARG A 124 8.20 -3.98 -30.81
CA ARG A 124 7.92 -5.38 -31.15
C ARG A 124 9.23 -6.15 -31.32
N LEU A 125 9.35 -7.28 -30.64
CA LEU A 125 10.51 -8.17 -30.65
C LEU A 125 10.15 -9.46 -31.36
N ARG A 126 10.90 -9.86 -32.38
CA ARG A 126 10.65 -11.05 -33.17
C ARG A 126 11.89 -11.92 -33.28
N ASP A 127 11.70 -13.19 -33.04
CA ASP A 127 12.59 -14.28 -33.40
C ASP A 127 12.16 -14.77 -34.81
N VAL A 128 12.97 -14.54 -35.80
CA VAL A 128 12.62 -14.80 -37.21
C VAL A 128 13.21 -16.12 -37.68
N ASP A 129 14.38 -16.51 -37.17
CA ASP A 129 15.08 -17.75 -37.56
C ASP A 129 14.81 -18.93 -36.60
N GLY A 130 14.11 -18.67 -35.45
CA GLY A 130 13.69 -19.69 -34.48
C GLY A 130 14.78 -20.16 -33.53
N ASP A 131 15.85 -19.37 -33.36
CA ASP A 131 16.97 -19.73 -32.45
C ASP A 131 16.67 -19.42 -30.96
N GLY A 132 15.52 -18.86 -30.65
CA GLY A 132 15.10 -18.48 -29.32
C GLY A 132 15.58 -17.09 -28.89
N LYS A 133 16.05 -16.25 -29.82
CA LYS A 133 16.48 -14.89 -29.62
C LYS A 133 15.77 -13.93 -30.57
N ALA A 134 15.64 -12.69 -30.17
CA ALA A 134 15.06 -11.67 -31.01
C ALA A 134 16.06 -11.17 -32.07
N ASP A 135 15.78 -11.40 -33.35
CA ASP A 135 16.52 -10.89 -34.50
C ASP A 135 16.10 -9.47 -34.88
N ARG A 136 14.82 -9.14 -34.64
CA ARG A 136 14.23 -7.86 -35.03
C ARG A 136 13.63 -7.13 -33.85
N TYR A 137 13.99 -5.85 -33.76
CA TYR A 137 13.48 -4.86 -32.84
C TYR A 137 12.80 -3.80 -33.71
N GLU A 138 11.46 -3.80 -33.69
CA GLU A 138 10.66 -2.96 -34.57
C GLU A 138 9.89 -1.94 -33.74
N THR A 139 10.10 -0.65 -33.99
CA THR A 139 9.31 0.43 -33.38
C THR A 139 7.88 0.39 -33.93
N VAL A 140 6.89 0.14 -33.06
CA VAL A 140 5.48 0.18 -33.42
C VAL A 140 4.96 1.62 -33.35
N TYR A 141 5.30 2.34 -32.28
CA TYR A 141 5.00 3.74 -32.08
C TYR A 141 6.03 4.38 -31.14
N SER A 142 6.40 5.64 -31.40
CA SER A 142 7.34 6.37 -30.57
C SER A 142 6.75 7.66 -30.00
N TRP A 143 7.22 8.03 -28.81
CA TRP A 143 6.86 9.26 -28.12
C TRP A 143 8.09 10.01 -27.64
N PRO A 144 8.00 11.34 -27.45
CA PRO A 144 9.14 12.12 -26.99
C PRO A 144 9.59 11.78 -25.55
N LEU A 145 10.86 12.03 -25.26
CA LEU A 145 11.49 11.89 -23.95
C LEU A 145 12.28 13.15 -23.63
N SER A 146 12.09 13.74 -22.44
CA SER A 146 12.86 14.91 -22.01
C SER A 146 14.20 14.54 -21.36
N GLY A 147 14.35 13.27 -20.96
CA GLY A 147 15.49 12.79 -20.16
C GLY A 147 15.26 12.86 -18.66
N ASN A 148 14.11 13.32 -18.17
CA ASN A 148 13.78 13.23 -16.76
C ASN A 148 13.64 11.76 -16.34
N TYR A 149 14.24 11.41 -15.19
CA TYR A 149 14.29 10.02 -14.73
C TYR A 149 12.91 9.40 -14.45
N HIS A 150 11.90 10.22 -14.12
CA HIS A 150 10.55 9.77 -13.78
C HIS A 150 9.62 9.61 -15.01
N GLU A 151 10.05 9.95 -16.19
CA GLU A 151 9.27 9.77 -17.43
C GLU A 151 9.24 8.30 -17.86
N TYR A 152 8.70 7.43 -17.00
CA TYR A 152 8.44 6.03 -17.33
C TYR A 152 7.32 5.90 -18.38
N SER A 153 7.30 4.76 -19.05
CA SER A 153 6.24 4.37 -19.97
C SER A 153 5.87 2.91 -19.68
N PHE A 154 4.60 2.63 -19.40
CA PHE A 154 4.15 1.31 -18.99
C PHE A 154 3.24 0.66 -20.02
N GLY A 155 3.28 -0.67 -20.09
CA GLY A 155 2.50 -1.49 -21.00
C GLY A 155 3.37 -2.24 -22.03
N PRO A 156 2.76 -2.77 -23.07
CA PRO A 156 1.34 -2.65 -23.41
C PRO A 156 0.46 -3.64 -22.62
N VAL A 157 -0.83 -3.32 -22.54
CA VAL A 157 -1.91 -4.25 -22.19
C VAL A 157 -2.84 -4.37 -23.37
N LEU A 158 -3.24 -5.58 -23.74
CA LEU A 158 -4.13 -5.82 -24.86
C LEU A 158 -5.57 -5.48 -24.48
N SER A 159 -6.21 -4.60 -25.27
CA SER A 159 -7.63 -4.30 -25.11
C SER A 159 -8.49 -5.45 -25.64
N PRO A 160 -9.76 -5.57 -25.19
CA PRO A 160 -10.70 -6.54 -25.75
C PRO A 160 -10.93 -6.40 -27.25
N LYS A 161 -10.61 -5.24 -27.83
CA LYS A 161 -10.72 -4.94 -29.27
C LYS A 161 -9.43 -5.24 -30.05
N GLY A 162 -8.37 -5.63 -29.36
CA GLY A 162 -7.09 -5.97 -29.96
C GLY A 162 -6.11 -4.79 -30.13
N ASP A 163 -6.38 -3.63 -29.57
CA ASP A 163 -5.44 -2.52 -29.52
C ASP A 163 -4.52 -2.63 -28.30
N MET A 164 -3.39 -1.97 -28.33
CA MET A 164 -2.40 -1.94 -27.26
C MET A 164 -2.54 -0.65 -26.47
N ILE A 165 -2.73 -0.76 -25.16
CA ILE A 165 -2.82 0.39 -24.27
C ILE A 165 -1.46 0.59 -23.61
N VAL A 166 -1.01 1.85 -23.57
CA VAL A 166 0.21 2.30 -22.87
C VAL A 166 -0.06 3.56 -22.06
N THR A 167 0.71 3.78 -21.02
CA THR A 167 0.65 5.00 -20.20
C THR A 167 2.00 5.68 -20.13
N LEU A 168 2.01 7.01 -20.13
CA LEU A 168 3.20 7.84 -20.08
C LEU A 168 3.20 8.69 -18.82
N ASN A 169 4.15 8.44 -17.90
CA ASN A 169 4.28 9.19 -16.65
C ASN A 169 4.65 10.66 -16.89
N LEU A 170 4.24 11.49 -15.95
CA LEU A 170 4.80 12.83 -15.80
C LEU A 170 6.27 12.78 -15.37
N ALA A 171 7.03 13.78 -15.74
CA ALA A 171 8.32 14.06 -15.14
C ALA A 171 8.14 14.48 -13.68
N TRP A 172 9.10 14.19 -12.82
CA TRP A 172 9.08 14.68 -11.45
C TRP A 172 10.18 15.75 -11.27
N VAL A 173 9.71 17.00 -11.27
CA VAL A 173 10.48 18.20 -10.90
C VAL A 173 9.51 19.06 -10.10
N GLY A 174 9.80 19.27 -8.83
CA GLY A 174 8.85 19.91 -7.93
C GLY A 174 7.59 19.05 -7.76
N PHE A 175 6.46 19.56 -8.25
CA PHE A 175 5.15 18.90 -8.12
C PHE A 175 4.65 18.21 -9.40
N GLY A 176 5.56 17.66 -10.18
CA GLY A 176 5.26 17.02 -11.45
C GLY A 176 5.14 18.00 -12.61
N GLU A 177 5.63 17.59 -13.78
CA GLU A 177 5.59 18.39 -15.00
C GLU A 177 5.37 17.51 -16.24
N SER A 178 4.73 18.05 -17.25
CA SER A 178 4.64 17.46 -18.57
C SER A 178 5.55 18.22 -19.55
N PHE A 179 6.82 17.80 -19.65
CA PHE A 179 7.79 18.49 -20.48
C PHE A 179 7.59 18.24 -21.97
N VAL A 180 7.25 17.02 -22.34
CA VAL A 180 7.11 16.57 -23.72
C VAL A 180 5.75 15.95 -23.98
N LYS A 181 5.37 15.90 -25.26
CA LYS A 181 4.03 15.53 -25.73
C LYS A 181 3.56 14.20 -25.17
N TRP A 182 2.30 14.15 -24.75
CA TRP A 182 1.56 13.03 -24.19
C TRP A 182 2.04 12.52 -22.82
N ARG A 183 3.00 13.15 -22.14
CA ARG A 183 3.30 12.80 -20.74
C ARG A 183 2.12 13.18 -19.84
N GLY A 184 1.72 12.23 -18.99
CA GLY A 184 0.50 12.29 -18.18
C GLY A 184 -0.75 11.79 -18.90
N TRP A 185 -0.60 10.99 -19.98
CA TRP A 185 -1.69 10.44 -20.79
C TRP A 185 -1.66 8.93 -20.88
N MET A 186 -2.83 8.36 -21.15
CA MET A 186 -3.01 6.99 -21.61
C MET A 186 -3.29 7.02 -23.13
N LEU A 187 -2.59 6.17 -23.86
CA LEU A 187 -2.65 6.07 -25.31
C LEU A 187 -3.10 4.67 -25.74
N GLN A 188 -3.92 4.61 -26.78
CA GLN A 188 -4.31 3.41 -27.49
C GLN A 188 -3.55 3.35 -28.80
N ILE A 189 -2.89 2.23 -29.09
CA ILE A 189 -2.10 2.01 -30.30
C ILE A 189 -2.69 0.83 -31.05
N ALA A 190 -3.20 1.08 -32.22
CA ALA A 190 -3.73 0.04 -33.11
C ALA A 190 -2.60 -0.86 -33.64
N PRO A 191 -2.92 -2.07 -34.14
CA PRO A 191 -1.91 -3.00 -34.69
C PRO A 191 -1.06 -2.43 -35.84
N ASN A 192 -1.63 -1.48 -36.60
CA ASN A 192 -0.96 -0.77 -37.70
C ASN A 192 -0.07 0.40 -37.23
N GLY A 193 -0.03 0.69 -35.92
CA GLY A 193 0.74 1.76 -35.32
C GLY A 193 -0.02 3.10 -35.17
N ASP A 194 -1.27 3.18 -35.60
CA ASP A 194 -2.09 4.39 -35.40
C ASP A 194 -2.35 4.61 -33.89
N MET A 195 -2.09 5.83 -33.41
CA MET A 195 -2.24 6.18 -32.00
C MET A 195 -3.46 7.08 -31.78
N THR A 196 -4.24 6.75 -30.76
CA THR A 196 -5.37 7.56 -30.27
C THR A 196 -5.17 7.84 -28.78
N PRO A 197 -5.19 9.11 -28.32
CA PRO A 197 -5.18 9.43 -26.91
C PRO A 197 -6.53 9.08 -26.26
N ILE A 198 -6.51 8.50 -25.05
CA ILE A 198 -7.72 8.06 -24.35
C ILE A 198 -8.12 9.05 -23.27
N ALA A 199 -7.21 9.32 -22.31
CA ALA A 199 -7.49 10.07 -21.11
C ALA A 199 -6.23 10.78 -20.62
N ALA A 200 -6.41 11.82 -19.80
CA ALA A 200 -5.32 12.67 -19.29
C ALA A 200 -5.29 12.73 -17.78
N GLY A 201 -4.21 13.30 -17.24
CA GLY A 201 -4.09 13.59 -15.81
C GLY A 201 -3.57 12.43 -14.97
N PHE A 202 -2.87 11.49 -15.59
CA PHE A 202 -2.13 10.43 -14.93
C PHE A 202 -0.81 10.98 -14.39
N ARG A 203 -0.49 10.67 -13.12
CA ARG A 203 0.79 11.07 -12.53
C ARG A 203 1.86 10.00 -12.72
N SER A 204 1.60 8.81 -12.17
CA SER A 204 2.54 7.68 -12.18
C SER A 204 1.77 6.35 -12.33
N PRO A 205 1.04 6.15 -13.43
CA PRO A 205 0.19 5.00 -13.67
C PRO A 205 1.02 3.76 -13.95
N SER A 206 1.55 3.12 -12.90
CA SER A 206 2.49 2.00 -13.01
C SER A 206 1.85 0.73 -13.56
N SER A 207 0.53 0.59 -13.47
CA SER A 207 -0.22 -0.52 -14.03
C SER A 207 -1.67 -0.16 -14.36
N PHE A 208 -2.21 -0.95 -15.27
CA PHE A 208 -3.61 -0.90 -15.70
C PHE A 208 -4.00 -2.28 -16.21
N GLY A 209 -5.31 -2.56 -16.17
CA GLY A 209 -5.85 -3.86 -16.57
C GLY A 209 -7.36 -3.81 -16.70
N TYR A 210 -7.91 -4.89 -17.23
CA TYR A 210 -9.34 -5.04 -17.47
C TYR A 210 -9.99 -5.92 -16.42
N ASN A 211 -11.22 -5.60 -16.01
CA ASN A 211 -12.08 -6.54 -15.30
C ASN A 211 -12.68 -7.58 -16.27
N LEU A 212 -13.49 -8.51 -15.77
CA LEU A 212 -14.12 -9.53 -16.62
C LEU A 212 -15.19 -8.96 -17.57
N ASP A 213 -15.73 -7.77 -17.27
CA ASP A 213 -16.70 -7.08 -18.13
C ASP A 213 -16.04 -6.34 -19.28
N GLY A 214 -14.69 -6.26 -19.28
CA GLY A 214 -13.90 -5.54 -20.29
C GLY A 214 -13.77 -4.05 -20.02
N ASP A 215 -14.07 -3.59 -18.80
CA ASP A 215 -13.85 -2.21 -18.38
C ASP A 215 -12.41 -2.03 -17.88
N LEU A 216 -11.79 -0.90 -18.26
CA LEU A 216 -10.39 -0.59 -18.00
C LEU A 216 -10.20 0.13 -16.68
N PHE A 217 -9.25 -0.33 -15.88
CA PHE A 217 -8.83 0.31 -14.62
C PHE A 217 -7.33 0.59 -14.64
N TYR A 218 -6.91 1.66 -13.94
CA TYR A 218 -5.50 1.91 -13.70
C TYR A 218 -5.22 2.07 -12.20
N ALA A 219 -4.00 1.72 -11.80
CA ALA A 219 -3.50 1.92 -10.45
C ALA A 219 -2.64 3.19 -10.40
N GLU A 220 -2.82 3.99 -9.35
CA GLU A 220 -2.05 5.20 -9.09
C GLU A 220 -1.45 5.17 -7.69
N ASN A 221 -0.26 5.76 -7.54
CA ASN A 221 0.43 5.95 -6.28
C ASN A 221 0.02 7.25 -5.60
N GLN A 222 0.26 7.36 -4.28
CA GLN A 222 0.26 8.66 -3.62
C GLN A 222 1.25 9.62 -4.31
N GLY A 223 0.89 10.88 -4.43
CA GLY A 223 1.72 11.90 -5.05
C GLY A 223 1.07 13.27 -5.11
N ASP A 224 1.66 14.17 -5.88
CA ASP A 224 1.06 15.45 -6.22
C ASP A 224 -0.29 15.23 -6.92
N TRP A 225 -1.33 15.92 -6.43
CA TRP A 225 -2.72 15.75 -6.83
C TRP A 225 -3.33 14.37 -6.55
N VAL A 226 -2.60 13.49 -5.87
CA VAL A 226 -3.04 12.14 -5.49
C VAL A 226 -2.87 11.95 -3.99
N GLY A 227 -3.95 12.13 -3.22
CA GLY A 227 -3.92 12.08 -1.77
C GLY A 227 -3.54 10.72 -1.18
N SER A 228 -3.89 9.63 -1.89
CA SER A 228 -3.54 8.25 -1.55
C SER A 228 -3.58 7.40 -2.81
N GLY A 229 -3.01 6.19 -2.78
CA GLY A 229 -3.12 5.22 -3.86
C GLY A 229 -4.54 4.73 -4.10
N GLY A 230 -4.78 4.08 -5.23
CA GLY A 230 -6.08 3.52 -5.56
C GLY A 230 -6.16 2.99 -6.97
N ILE A 231 -7.32 2.44 -7.31
CA ILE A 231 -7.66 2.09 -8.70
C ILE A 231 -8.84 2.94 -9.18
N THR A 232 -8.78 3.35 -10.43
CA THR A 232 -9.79 4.22 -11.06
C THR A 232 -10.22 3.64 -12.39
N HIS A 233 -11.52 3.65 -12.67
CA HIS A 233 -12.09 3.29 -13.96
C HIS A 233 -11.75 4.35 -15.01
N VAL A 234 -11.38 3.92 -16.21
CA VAL A 234 -10.92 4.79 -17.31
C VAL A 234 -11.83 4.66 -18.51
N GLU A 235 -12.37 5.79 -18.97
CA GLU A 235 -13.12 5.92 -20.21
C GLU A 235 -12.49 7.01 -21.09
N THR A 236 -12.80 6.95 -22.39
CA THR A 236 -12.31 7.98 -23.33
C THR A 236 -12.86 9.37 -22.97
N GLY A 237 -11.96 10.34 -22.84
CA GLY A 237 -12.28 11.72 -22.47
C GLY A 237 -12.14 12.03 -20.98
N ASP A 238 -11.80 11.04 -20.16
CA ASP A 238 -11.66 11.22 -18.72
C ASP A 238 -10.41 12.00 -18.32
N PHE A 239 -10.50 12.65 -17.15
CA PHE A 239 -9.41 13.32 -16.48
C PHE A 239 -9.13 12.66 -15.11
N MET A 240 -7.91 12.15 -14.93
CA MET A 240 -7.54 11.36 -13.74
C MET A 240 -7.12 12.22 -12.53
N GLY A 241 -6.85 13.51 -12.74
CA GLY A 241 -6.74 14.48 -11.66
C GLY A 241 -5.44 15.27 -11.60
N ASN A 242 -4.35 14.89 -12.26
CA ASN A 242 -3.17 15.73 -12.28
C ASN A 242 -3.23 16.75 -13.43
N PRO A 243 -3.35 18.08 -13.15
CA PRO A 243 -3.57 19.08 -14.18
C PRO A 243 -2.36 19.31 -15.10
N MET A 244 -1.17 18.80 -14.73
CA MET A 244 -0.01 18.94 -15.60
C MET A 244 -0.14 18.14 -16.88
N GLY A 245 -0.88 17.01 -16.86
CA GLY A 245 -1.23 16.24 -18.06
C GLY A 245 -2.12 17.00 -19.05
N LEU A 246 -2.88 18.00 -18.61
CA LEU A 246 -3.79 18.79 -19.46
C LEU A 246 -3.07 19.71 -20.45
N LYS A 247 -1.75 19.84 -20.38
CA LYS A 247 -0.93 20.62 -21.33
C LYS A 247 -1.20 20.25 -22.79
N TRP A 248 -1.57 19.01 -23.07
CA TRP A 248 -1.78 18.49 -24.42
C TRP A 248 -3.25 18.33 -24.81
N SER A 249 -4.18 18.85 -23.99
CA SER A 249 -5.63 18.75 -24.28
C SER A 249 -6.07 19.48 -25.56
N GLY A 250 -5.30 20.49 -25.98
CA GLY A 250 -5.52 21.22 -27.23
C GLY A 250 -5.03 20.53 -28.50
N GLU A 251 -4.32 19.41 -28.37
CA GLU A 251 -3.76 18.70 -29.51
C GLU A 251 -4.86 18.06 -30.40
N PRO A 252 -4.62 17.96 -31.71
CA PRO A 252 -5.53 17.27 -32.61
C PRO A 252 -5.82 15.83 -32.15
N GLY A 253 -7.09 15.44 -32.16
CA GLY A 253 -7.52 14.11 -31.70
C GLY A 253 -7.67 13.95 -30.20
N SER A 254 -7.32 14.95 -29.37
CA SER A 254 -7.54 14.90 -27.92
C SER A 254 -9.04 14.82 -27.58
N PRO A 255 -9.46 13.80 -26.83
CA PRO A 255 -10.83 13.70 -26.32
C PRO A 255 -11.07 14.57 -25.07
N VAL A 256 -10.01 14.98 -24.37
CA VAL A 256 -10.08 15.80 -23.16
C VAL A 256 -10.09 17.28 -23.53
N LYS A 257 -11.02 18.05 -22.96
CA LYS A 257 -11.22 19.47 -23.27
C LYS A 257 -10.87 20.42 -22.13
N LEU A 258 -10.50 19.86 -20.99
CA LEU A 258 -10.08 20.64 -19.81
C LEU A 258 -8.70 21.28 -20.01
N THR A 259 -8.49 22.40 -19.34
CA THR A 259 -7.20 23.07 -19.20
C THR A 259 -6.77 23.10 -17.73
N LYS A 260 -5.52 23.42 -17.45
CA LYS A 260 -5.03 23.56 -16.08
C LYS A 260 -5.82 24.61 -15.28
N ALA A 261 -6.29 25.66 -15.92
CA ALA A 261 -7.05 26.74 -15.28
C ALA A 261 -8.43 26.30 -14.78
N ASP A 262 -8.97 25.20 -15.33
CA ASP A 262 -10.27 24.65 -14.92
C ASP A 262 -10.17 23.84 -13.61
N ILE A 263 -8.95 23.56 -13.12
CA ILE A 263 -8.72 22.67 -11.98
C ILE A 263 -8.43 23.51 -10.73
N PRO A 264 -9.36 23.53 -9.74
CA PRO A 264 -9.16 24.26 -8.50
C PRO A 264 -8.17 23.54 -7.57
N ASP A 265 -7.31 24.30 -6.92
CA ASP A 265 -6.37 23.83 -5.90
C ASP A 265 -6.81 24.32 -4.51
N THR A 266 -7.92 23.81 -4.04
CA THR A 266 -8.59 24.27 -2.81
C THR A 266 -8.34 23.36 -1.60
N GLY A 267 -7.78 22.14 -1.83
CA GLY A 267 -7.64 21.12 -0.81
C GLY A 267 -8.97 20.46 -0.39
N GLU A 268 -10.05 20.70 -1.10
CA GLU A 268 -11.30 19.96 -0.94
C GLU A 268 -11.12 18.50 -1.34
N PRO A 269 -11.93 17.56 -0.86
CA PRO A 269 -11.94 16.19 -1.37
C PRO A 269 -12.19 16.12 -2.88
N LYS A 270 -11.49 15.22 -3.57
CA LYS A 270 -11.63 15.05 -5.03
C LYS A 270 -13.07 14.84 -5.48
N PHE A 271 -13.86 14.12 -4.68
CA PHE A 271 -15.28 13.91 -4.89
C PHE A 271 -16.08 15.24 -4.96
N GLU A 272 -15.77 16.21 -4.10
CA GLU A 272 -16.44 17.51 -4.11
C GLU A 272 -16.04 18.34 -5.35
N VAL A 273 -14.77 18.29 -5.73
CA VAL A 273 -14.27 18.95 -6.94
C VAL A 273 -14.90 18.35 -8.21
N ALA A 274 -15.05 17.02 -8.26
CA ALA A 274 -15.64 16.32 -9.39
C ALA A 274 -17.12 16.71 -9.69
N LYS A 275 -17.83 17.28 -8.72
CA LYS A 275 -19.19 17.79 -8.95
C LYS A 275 -19.24 19.00 -9.91
N ARG A 276 -18.11 19.71 -10.06
CA ARG A 276 -18.02 20.94 -10.88
C ARG A 276 -16.95 20.91 -11.96
N VAL A 277 -16.07 19.89 -11.95
CA VAL A 277 -15.08 19.67 -13.02
C VAL A 277 -15.52 18.46 -13.83
N PRO A 278 -15.99 18.67 -15.08
CA PRO A 278 -16.45 17.59 -15.94
C PRO A 278 -15.37 16.52 -16.14
N HIS A 279 -15.79 15.26 -16.19
CA HIS A 279 -14.90 14.12 -16.42
C HIS A 279 -13.77 13.91 -15.41
N LEU A 280 -13.68 14.68 -14.32
CA LEU A 280 -12.76 14.39 -13.23
C LEU A 280 -13.20 13.09 -12.54
N LYS A 281 -12.40 12.05 -12.66
CA LYS A 281 -12.71 10.73 -12.09
C LYS A 281 -12.23 10.62 -10.64
N THR A 282 -13.11 10.12 -9.79
CA THR A 282 -12.75 9.66 -8.44
C THR A 282 -12.30 8.20 -8.51
N PRO A 283 -11.38 7.75 -7.64
CA PRO A 283 -11.06 6.33 -7.54
C PRO A 283 -12.30 5.46 -7.29
N ALA A 284 -12.37 4.34 -7.98
CA ALA A 284 -13.36 3.30 -7.70
C ALA A 284 -13.09 2.68 -6.32
N VAL A 285 -11.80 2.49 -6.00
CA VAL A 285 -11.36 2.01 -4.68
C VAL A 285 -10.09 2.75 -4.28
N TRP A 286 -10.14 3.43 -3.14
CA TRP A 286 -8.98 4.02 -2.49
C TRP A 286 -8.22 2.96 -1.69
N PHE A 287 -6.90 3.01 -1.75
CA PHE A 287 -6.01 2.20 -0.91
C PHE A 287 -5.39 3.11 0.15
N PRO A 288 -5.82 3.01 1.42
CA PRO A 288 -5.29 3.86 2.46
C PRO A 288 -3.78 3.72 2.58
N HIS A 289 -3.09 4.85 2.35
CA HIS A 289 -1.64 4.91 2.31
C HIS A 289 -1.03 4.30 3.55
N THR A 290 -0.04 3.41 3.36
CA THR A 290 0.69 2.66 4.40
C THR A 290 -0.06 1.53 5.09
N ILE A 291 -1.38 1.48 4.95
CA ILE A 291 -2.20 0.39 5.50
C ILE A 291 -2.43 -0.68 4.42
N LEU A 292 -2.95 -0.28 3.28
CA LEU A 292 -3.21 -1.16 2.13
C LEU A 292 -2.55 -0.64 0.84
N GLY A 293 -1.31 -0.20 0.94
CA GLY A 293 -0.46 0.20 -0.18
C GLY A 293 0.34 1.46 0.10
N ILE A 294 1.49 1.55 -0.54
CA ILE A 294 2.35 2.74 -0.62
C ILE A 294 2.55 3.09 -2.09
N SER A 295 2.88 2.08 -2.90
CA SER A 295 3.15 2.20 -4.32
C SER A 295 2.38 1.11 -5.07
N THR A 296 1.11 1.40 -5.33
CA THR A 296 0.18 0.50 -6.00
C THR A 296 0.67 0.18 -7.41
N SER A 297 0.75 -1.10 -7.73
CA SER A 297 1.33 -1.62 -8.97
C SER A 297 0.34 -2.52 -9.73
N ALA A 298 0.73 -3.74 -10.12
CA ALA A 298 -0.04 -4.66 -10.94
C ALA A 298 -1.56 -4.67 -10.68
N ILE A 299 -2.35 -4.88 -11.72
CA ILE A 299 -3.78 -5.21 -11.65
C ILE A 299 -3.98 -6.50 -12.44
N LEU A 300 -4.44 -7.56 -11.76
CA LEU A 300 -4.73 -8.86 -12.36
C LEU A 300 -6.13 -9.33 -11.95
N VAL A 301 -7.04 -9.51 -12.93
CA VAL A 301 -8.35 -10.07 -12.64
C VAL A 301 -8.27 -11.59 -12.46
N ASP A 302 -8.99 -12.14 -11.47
CA ASP A 302 -9.11 -13.60 -11.33
C ASP A 302 -10.00 -14.18 -12.44
N SER A 303 -9.37 -14.57 -13.52
CA SER A 303 -9.98 -15.27 -14.66
C SER A 303 -9.86 -16.80 -14.56
N THR A 304 -9.39 -17.33 -13.44
CA THR A 304 -9.08 -18.76 -13.26
C THR A 304 -10.32 -19.63 -13.06
N ARG A 305 -11.51 -19.03 -12.93
CA ARG A 305 -12.80 -19.73 -12.71
C ARG A 305 -12.77 -20.63 -11.47
N GLY A 306 -12.11 -20.17 -10.40
CA GLY A 306 -11.96 -20.89 -9.15
C GLY A 306 -10.72 -21.78 -9.05
N GLY A 307 -9.86 -21.80 -10.06
CA GLY A 307 -8.57 -22.52 -10.03
C GLY A 307 -7.58 -21.92 -9.04
N PHE A 308 -7.73 -20.63 -8.71
CA PHE A 308 -6.93 -19.94 -7.69
C PHE A 308 -7.66 -19.75 -6.35
N GLY A 309 -8.84 -20.33 -6.18
CA GLY A 309 -9.61 -20.27 -4.93
C GLY A 309 -10.96 -19.57 -5.07
N PRO A 310 -11.52 -19.05 -3.96
CA PRO A 310 -12.92 -18.61 -3.94
C PRO A 310 -13.17 -17.21 -4.53
N PHE A 311 -12.15 -16.50 -5.03
CA PHE A 311 -12.23 -15.07 -5.35
C PHE A 311 -12.37 -14.77 -6.86
N ALA A 312 -12.87 -15.73 -7.64
CA ALA A 312 -13.04 -15.57 -9.08
C ALA A 312 -13.78 -14.27 -9.44
N GLY A 313 -13.27 -13.55 -10.44
CA GLY A 313 -13.79 -12.25 -10.90
C GLY A 313 -13.34 -11.03 -10.12
N GLN A 314 -12.68 -11.21 -8.97
CA GLN A 314 -12.10 -10.09 -8.22
C GLN A 314 -10.73 -9.70 -8.79
N LEU A 315 -10.25 -8.51 -8.42
CA LEU A 315 -8.93 -8.04 -8.84
C LEU A 315 -7.91 -8.34 -7.74
N PHE A 316 -6.73 -8.79 -8.14
CA PHE A 316 -5.52 -8.77 -7.33
C PHE A 316 -4.71 -7.54 -7.72
N VAL A 317 -4.24 -6.81 -6.72
CA VAL A 317 -3.52 -5.55 -6.93
C VAL A 317 -2.25 -5.56 -6.11
N GLY A 318 -1.12 -5.51 -6.79
CA GLY A 318 0.19 -5.51 -6.16
C GLY A 318 0.56 -4.17 -5.54
N ASP A 319 1.50 -4.21 -4.60
CA ASP A 319 2.14 -3.02 -4.03
C ASP A 319 3.66 -3.19 -3.97
N GLU A 320 4.38 -2.28 -4.63
CA GLU A 320 5.84 -2.29 -4.64
C GLU A 320 6.39 -1.93 -3.25
N GLY A 321 5.86 -0.88 -2.62
CA GLY A 321 6.39 -0.37 -1.36
C GLY A 321 6.23 -1.33 -0.18
N GLN A 322 5.09 -1.99 -0.06
CA GLN A 322 4.81 -2.91 1.05
C GLN A 322 5.04 -4.39 0.72
N SER A 323 5.48 -4.72 -0.51
CA SER A 323 5.77 -6.10 -0.92
C SER A 323 4.60 -7.05 -0.64
N LYS A 324 3.40 -6.67 -1.09
CA LYS A 324 2.16 -7.41 -0.86
C LYS A 324 1.19 -7.33 -2.03
N ILE A 325 0.17 -8.16 -1.98
CA ILE A 325 -0.97 -8.14 -2.89
C ILE A 325 -2.23 -7.90 -2.06
N MET A 326 -3.07 -6.97 -2.52
CA MET A 326 -4.42 -6.72 -2.02
C MET A 326 -5.45 -7.36 -2.94
N ARG A 327 -6.64 -7.60 -2.41
CA ARG A 327 -7.78 -8.12 -3.17
C ARG A 327 -8.89 -7.07 -3.22
N VAL A 328 -9.46 -6.86 -4.41
CA VAL A 328 -10.50 -5.85 -4.63
C VAL A 328 -11.76 -6.50 -5.20
N TYR A 329 -12.89 -6.21 -4.58
CA TYR A 329 -14.21 -6.48 -5.13
C TYR A 329 -14.84 -5.17 -5.59
N LEU A 330 -15.30 -5.14 -6.83
CA LEU A 330 -15.96 -4.00 -7.47
C LEU A 330 -17.47 -4.25 -7.61
N GLU A 331 -18.24 -3.18 -7.44
CA GLU A 331 -19.65 -3.13 -7.84
C GLU A 331 -19.93 -1.85 -8.64
N LYS A 332 -20.98 -1.87 -9.42
CA LYS A 332 -21.43 -0.71 -10.21
C LYS A 332 -22.76 -0.22 -9.65
N VAL A 333 -22.76 0.97 -9.04
CA VAL A 333 -23.96 1.59 -8.45
C VAL A 333 -24.28 2.86 -9.23
N ASN A 334 -25.50 2.97 -9.73
CA ASN A 334 -25.95 4.08 -10.57
C ASN A 334 -24.99 4.38 -11.74
N GLY A 335 -24.38 3.35 -12.33
CA GLY A 335 -23.43 3.48 -13.43
C GLY A 335 -22.00 3.82 -13.03
N VAL A 336 -21.71 4.04 -11.72
CA VAL A 336 -20.40 4.40 -11.19
C VAL A 336 -19.77 3.21 -10.49
N TYR A 337 -18.49 2.91 -10.77
CA TYR A 337 -17.73 1.89 -10.05
C TYR A 337 -17.35 2.37 -8.67
N GLN A 338 -17.48 1.46 -7.73
CA GLN A 338 -17.05 1.57 -6.34
C GLN A 338 -16.72 0.18 -5.82
N GLY A 339 -16.23 0.07 -4.59
CA GLY A 339 -15.97 -1.25 -4.05
C GLY A 339 -15.08 -1.25 -2.82
N VAL A 340 -14.59 -2.42 -2.50
CA VAL A 340 -13.85 -2.69 -1.28
C VAL A 340 -12.47 -3.27 -1.60
N VAL A 341 -11.47 -2.86 -0.83
CA VAL A 341 -10.15 -3.49 -0.79
C VAL A 341 -9.96 -4.26 0.52
N PHE A 342 -9.44 -5.48 0.40
CA PHE A 342 -9.07 -6.37 1.49
C PHE A 342 -7.55 -6.62 1.45
N PRO A 343 -6.89 -6.90 2.59
CA PRO A 343 -5.61 -7.59 2.57
C PRO A 343 -5.76 -8.95 1.86
N PHE A 344 -4.68 -9.47 1.32
CA PHE A 344 -4.70 -10.80 0.71
C PHE A 344 -3.44 -11.60 0.99
N ARG A 345 -2.25 -11.10 0.57
CA ARG A 345 -1.00 -11.84 0.76
C ARG A 345 0.17 -10.89 0.98
N GLU A 346 0.90 -11.10 2.07
CA GLU A 346 2.11 -10.37 2.43
C GLU A 346 3.36 -11.27 2.38
N GLY A 347 4.53 -10.67 2.58
CA GLY A 347 5.80 -11.40 2.76
C GLY A 347 6.50 -11.77 1.47
N PHE A 348 6.28 -11.03 0.38
CA PHE A 348 7.08 -11.18 -0.83
C PHE A 348 8.52 -10.73 -0.62
N ALA A 349 9.45 -11.31 -1.39
CA ALA A 349 10.89 -11.09 -1.22
C ALA A 349 11.32 -9.66 -1.54
N SER A 350 10.62 -8.98 -2.46
CA SER A 350 10.82 -7.60 -2.88
C SER A 350 9.47 -6.94 -3.20
N GLY A 351 9.47 -5.71 -3.68
CA GLY A 351 8.27 -5.00 -4.09
C GLY A 351 7.53 -5.74 -5.20
N VAL A 352 6.23 -6.00 -5.01
CA VAL A 352 5.39 -6.62 -6.04
C VAL A 352 5.16 -5.62 -7.15
N PHE A 353 5.53 -5.99 -8.39
CA PHE A 353 5.47 -5.06 -9.51
C PHE A 353 4.64 -5.56 -10.69
N ARG A 354 4.66 -6.89 -10.98
CA ARG A 354 3.87 -7.51 -12.05
C ARG A 354 3.34 -8.86 -11.59
N GLU A 355 2.15 -9.17 -12.06
CA GLU A 355 1.43 -10.40 -11.77
C GLU A 355 0.89 -10.99 -13.07
N VAL A 356 0.98 -12.32 -13.22
CA VAL A 356 0.40 -13.03 -14.37
C VAL A 356 -0.02 -14.45 -13.97
N TRP A 357 -1.09 -14.94 -14.60
CA TRP A 357 -1.54 -16.32 -14.38
C TRP A 357 -0.65 -17.33 -15.09
N GLY A 358 -0.25 -18.37 -14.37
CA GLY A 358 0.30 -19.58 -14.97
C GLY A 358 -0.80 -20.44 -15.59
N LYS A 359 -0.42 -21.38 -16.46
CA LYS A 359 -1.35 -22.33 -17.09
C LYS A 359 -2.07 -23.25 -16.10
N ASP A 360 -1.54 -23.40 -14.92
CA ASP A 360 -2.05 -24.20 -13.81
C ASP A 360 -2.85 -23.37 -12.78
N ALA A 361 -3.29 -22.20 -13.17
CA ALA A 361 -3.97 -21.23 -12.33
C ALA A 361 -3.16 -20.74 -11.11
N SER A 362 -1.86 -20.98 -11.03
CA SER A 362 -1.00 -20.29 -10.06
C SER A 362 -0.67 -18.87 -10.55
N MET A 363 -0.30 -17.99 -9.66
CA MET A 363 0.09 -16.62 -9.98
C MET A 363 1.62 -16.50 -9.94
N PHE A 364 2.24 -16.08 -11.03
CA PHE A 364 3.63 -15.62 -11.02
C PHE A 364 3.70 -14.15 -10.64
N VAL A 365 4.62 -13.83 -9.74
CA VAL A 365 4.78 -12.49 -9.15
C VAL A 365 6.21 -12.02 -9.40
N GLY A 366 6.35 -11.05 -10.26
CA GLY A 366 7.59 -10.36 -10.57
C GLY A 366 7.81 -9.17 -9.65
N GLN A 367 9.04 -9.02 -9.14
CA GLN A 367 9.36 -8.12 -8.05
C GLN A 367 10.59 -7.27 -8.36
N THR A 368 10.56 -6.04 -7.82
CA THR A 368 11.69 -5.10 -7.87
C THR A 368 11.59 -4.10 -6.72
N SER A 369 12.72 -3.59 -6.27
CA SER A 369 12.80 -2.40 -5.39
C SER A 369 13.52 -1.25 -6.08
N ARG A 370 13.69 -1.34 -7.40
CA ARG A 370 14.32 -0.27 -8.18
C ARG A 370 13.35 0.88 -8.39
N GLY A 371 13.78 2.07 -8.00
CA GLY A 371 12.99 3.30 -8.11
C GLY A 371 12.25 3.65 -6.81
N TRP A 372 11.86 2.66 -6.01
CA TRP A 372 11.25 2.88 -4.70
C TRP A 372 11.64 1.77 -3.70
N GLY A 373 11.83 2.14 -2.43
CA GLY A 373 12.16 1.16 -1.39
C GLY A 373 10.99 0.23 -1.08
N ALA A 374 11.28 -1.05 -0.93
CA ALA A 374 10.29 -2.09 -0.60
C ALA A 374 10.52 -2.67 0.81
N THR A 375 9.46 -3.18 1.45
CA THR A 375 9.58 -3.88 2.74
C THR A 375 10.27 -5.23 2.60
N GLY A 376 10.14 -5.89 1.46
CA GLY A 376 10.93 -7.07 1.10
C GLY A 376 12.42 -6.72 0.99
N LYS A 377 13.28 -7.59 1.51
CA LYS A 377 14.71 -7.30 1.69
C LYS A 377 15.57 -7.55 0.45
N SER A 378 15.02 -8.25 -0.54
CA SER A 378 15.73 -8.53 -1.79
C SER A 378 15.59 -7.37 -2.77
N PRO A 379 16.61 -7.07 -3.60
CA PRO A 379 16.52 -6.01 -4.60
C PRO A 379 15.54 -6.35 -5.74
N TYR A 380 15.27 -7.61 -5.98
CA TYR A 380 14.33 -8.15 -6.96
C TYR A 380 13.97 -9.59 -6.61
N GLY A 381 12.97 -10.13 -7.30
CA GLY A 381 12.56 -11.51 -7.11
C GLY A 381 11.57 -11.99 -8.18
N LEU A 382 11.43 -13.30 -8.24
CA LEU A 382 10.38 -13.97 -8.98
C LEU A 382 9.81 -15.07 -8.09
N GLN A 383 8.55 -14.95 -7.75
CA GLN A 383 7.88 -15.91 -6.87
C GLN A 383 6.60 -16.43 -7.51
N ARG A 384 6.15 -17.56 -7.05
CA ARG A 384 4.92 -18.20 -7.48
C ARG A 384 4.01 -18.39 -6.28
N LEU A 385 2.78 -17.92 -6.40
CA LEU A 385 1.73 -18.04 -5.40
C LEU A 385 0.73 -19.10 -5.85
N MET A 386 0.48 -20.09 -5.00
CA MET A 386 -0.36 -21.25 -5.30
C MET A 386 -1.44 -21.42 -4.25
N TRP A 387 -2.69 -21.56 -4.68
CA TRP A 387 -3.76 -21.98 -3.78
C TRP A 387 -3.55 -23.43 -3.30
N THR A 388 -3.74 -23.67 -2.01
CA THR A 388 -3.56 -25.00 -1.40
C THR A 388 -4.78 -25.91 -1.51
N GLY A 389 -5.88 -25.43 -2.10
CA GLY A 389 -7.17 -26.12 -2.13
C GLY A 389 -8.03 -25.88 -0.88
N LYS A 390 -7.50 -25.17 0.12
CA LYS A 390 -8.24 -24.81 1.34
C LYS A 390 -8.85 -23.41 1.20
N VAL A 391 -10.10 -23.27 1.60
CA VAL A 391 -10.79 -21.97 1.62
C VAL A 391 -10.57 -21.28 2.97
N PRO A 392 -9.99 -20.08 3.02
CA PRO A 392 -9.85 -19.32 4.25
C PRO A 392 -11.23 -18.84 4.73
N PHE A 393 -11.41 -18.65 6.03
CA PHE A 393 -12.55 -17.90 6.54
C PHE A 393 -12.25 -16.40 6.38
N GLU A 394 -12.98 -15.76 5.45
CA GLU A 394 -12.75 -14.39 4.98
C GLU A 394 -14.06 -13.65 4.69
N ALA A 395 -14.01 -12.32 4.72
CA ALA A 395 -14.99 -11.52 4.01
C ALA A 395 -14.76 -11.72 2.49
N HIS A 396 -15.70 -12.38 1.84
CA HIS A 396 -15.61 -12.70 0.41
C HIS A 396 -15.82 -11.46 -0.47
N ARG A 397 -16.86 -10.68 -0.16
CA ARG A 397 -17.20 -9.41 -0.81
C ARG A 397 -17.95 -8.51 0.15
N MET A 398 -18.02 -7.24 -0.19
CA MET A 398 -18.80 -6.23 0.54
C MET A 398 -19.50 -5.34 -0.48
N GLU A 399 -20.79 -5.11 -0.29
CA GLU A 399 -21.64 -4.31 -1.16
C GLU A 399 -22.30 -3.19 -0.36
N ALA A 400 -22.44 -2.00 -0.95
CA ALA A 400 -23.22 -0.94 -0.32
C ALA A 400 -24.70 -1.27 -0.30
N ARG A 401 -25.36 -0.78 0.71
CA ARG A 401 -26.83 -0.83 0.86
C ARG A 401 -27.33 0.57 1.22
N PRO A 402 -28.63 0.88 1.05
CA PRO A 402 -29.16 2.22 1.32
C PRO A 402 -28.93 2.73 2.73
N ASP A 403 -28.60 1.85 3.67
CA ASP A 403 -28.46 2.12 5.11
C ASP A 403 -27.18 1.53 5.73
N GLY A 404 -26.24 1.09 4.92
CA GLY A 404 -24.99 0.51 5.42
C GLY A 404 -24.29 -0.39 4.40
N PHE A 405 -23.77 -1.53 4.87
CA PHE A 405 -23.00 -2.47 4.04
C PHE A 405 -23.46 -3.90 4.28
N GLU A 406 -23.45 -4.71 3.26
CA GLU A 406 -23.64 -6.16 3.35
C GLU A 406 -22.33 -6.87 3.04
N ILE A 407 -21.87 -7.67 4.00
CA ILE A 407 -20.63 -8.45 3.92
C ILE A 407 -21.00 -9.89 3.70
N THR A 408 -20.54 -10.50 2.61
CA THR A 408 -20.65 -11.94 2.36
C THR A 408 -19.36 -12.62 2.78
N PHE A 409 -19.45 -13.77 3.42
CA PHE A 409 -18.31 -14.55 3.92
C PHE A 409 -18.07 -15.81 3.08
N THR A 410 -16.85 -16.32 3.10
CA THR A 410 -16.46 -17.56 2.39
C THR A 410 -17.03 -18.83 3.03
N ALA A 411 -17.39 -18.77 4.32
CA ALA A 411 -18.03 -19.85 5.09
C ALA A 411 -19.12 -19.28 5.99
N PRO A 412 -20.05 -20.11 6.50
CA PRO A 412 -21.06 -19.66 7.45
C PRO A 412 -20.44 -19.09 8.72
N VAL A 413 -21.05 -18.00 9.22
CA VAL A 413 -20.64 -17.31 10.45
C VAL A 413 -21.39 -17.85 11.68
N ASP A 414 -20.75 -17.80 12.83
CA ASP A 414 -21.44 -17.91 14.11
C ASP A 414 -22.38 -16.71 14.28
N ARG A 415 -23.69 -17.01 14.42
CA ARG A 415 -24.73 -15.97 14.42
C ARG A 415 -24.67 -15.06 15.62
N ALA A 416 -24.17 -15.54 16.76
CA ALA A 416 -24.05 -14.73 17.97
C ALA A 416 -22.95 -13.67 17.80
N THR A 417 -21.79 -14.07 17.33
CA THR A 417 -20.68 -13.14 17.11
C THR A 417 -20.90 -12.23 15.91
N ALA A 418 -21.39 -12.75 14.79
CA ALA A 418 -21.62 -11.96 13.58
C ALA A 418 -22.83 -11.02 13.70
N GLY A 419 -23.81 -11.34 14.54
CA GLY A 419 -24.98 -10.49 14.81
C GLY A 419 -24.73 -9.43 15.88
N ASP A 420 -23.64 -9.50 16.61
CA ASP A 420 -23.30 -8.52 17.67
C ASP A 420 -22.66 -7.27 17.07
N PRO A 421 -23.26 -6.07 17.19
CA PRO A 421 -22.63 -4.82 16.78
C PRO A 421 -21.24 -4.56 17.39
N ALA A 422 -20.96 -5.10 18.58
CA ALA A 422 -19.65 -4.97 19.24
C ALA A 422 -18.53 -5.72 18.52
N SER A 423 -18.85 -6.68 17.65
CA SER A 423 -17.91 -7.39 16.79
C SER A 423 -17.32 -6.52 15.68
N TYR A 424 -17.88 -5.32 15.47
CA TYR A 424 -17.52 -4.43 14.37
C TYR A 424 -17.14 -3.04 14.86
N SER A 425 -16.34 -2.36 14.07
CA SER A 425 -16.19 -0.90 14.17
C SER A 425 -16.12 -0.29 12.79
N VAL A 426 -16.77 0.87 12.62
CA VAL A 426 -16.86 1.57 11.34
C VAL A 426 -16.44 3.01 11.51
N ASN A 427 -15.46 3.44 10.71
CA ASN A 427 -15.03 4.83 10.60
C ASN A 427 -15.10 5.26 9.13
N SER A 428 -15.33 6.54 8.86
CA SER A 428 -15.16 7.09 7.52
C SER A 428 -14.17 8.25 7.51
N PHE A 429 -13.50 8.43 6.39
CA PHE A 429 -12.51 9.48 6.18
C PHE A 429 -12.31 9.73 4.68
N ILE A 430 -11.51 10.75 4.32
CA ILE A 430 -11.13 11.06 2.95
C ILE A 430 -9.76 11.75 2.90
N TYR A 431 -9.28 12.05 1.73
CA TYR A 431 -8.04 12.76 1.43
C TYR A 431 -8.31 14.08 0.71
N LYS A 432 -7.40 15.05 0.87
CA LYS A 432 -7.39 16.30 0.11
C LYS A 432 -7.03 16.04 -1.35
N TYR A 433 -7.61 16.81 -2.24
CA TYR A 433 -7.18 16.93 -3.63
C TYR A 433 -6.51 18.30 -3.80
N HIS A 434 -5.19 18.30 -3.98
CA HIS A 434 -4.34 19.51 -4.05
C HIS A 434 -2.98 19.18 -4.66
N HIS A 435 -2.20 20.22 -5.00
CA HIS A 435 -0.90 20.07 -5.63
C HIS A 435 0.17 19.43 -4.72
N ILE A 436 0.03 19.50 -3.40
CA ILE A 436 1.01 18.95 -2.46
C ILE A 436 1.02 17.43 -2.54
N TYR A 437 2.20 16.84 -2.39
CA TYR A 437 2.42 15.39 -2.42
C TYR A 437 1.66 14.67 -1.30
N GLY A 438 0.74 13.80 -1.67
CA GLY A 438 -0.07 13.04 -0.73
C GLY A 438 -1.06 13.89 0.09
N SER A 439 -1.72 13.26 1.03
CA SER A 439 -2.62 13.93 1.96
C SER A 439 -2.69 13.20 3.29
N PRO A 440 -2.77 13.92 4.41
CA PRO A 440 -3.23 13.31 5.64
C PRO A 440 -4.70 12.88 5.50
N VAL A 441 -5.10 11.94 6.35
CA VAL A 441 -6.53 11.61 6.55
C VAL A 441 -7.25 12.83 7.09
N ILE A 442 -8.35 13.22 6.46
CA ILE A 442 -9.19 14.34 6.87
C ILE A 442 -10.65 13.90 7.08
N ASN A 443 -11.42 14.70 7.77
CA ASN A 443 -12.87 14.53 7.99
C ASN A 443 -13.23 13.15 8.57
N GLN A 444 -12.41 12.62 9.47
CA GLN A 444 -12.65 11.33 10.10
C GLN A 444 -13.87 11.36 11.01
N VAL A 445 -14.78 10.39 10.82
CA VAL A 445 -16.00 10.22 11.64
C VAL A 445 -16.15 8.75 12.00
N ARG A 446 -16.46 8.48 13.26
CA ARG A 446 -16.88 7.15 13.74
C ARG A 446 -18.39 7.02 13.58
N HIS A 447 -18.83 5.89 13.01
CA HIS A 447 -20.25 5.59 12.80
C HIS A 447 -20.78 4.65 13.87
N GLY A 448 -22.00 4.93 14.33
CA GLY A 448 -22.77 4.00 15.16
C GLY A 448 -23.36 2.86 14.29
N ILE A 449 -23.30 1.65 14.80
CA ILE A 449 -23.94 0.48 14.19
C ILE A 449 -25.27 0.29 14.90
N ARG A 450 -26.39 0.50 14.20
CA ARG A 450 -27.75 0.39 14.76
C ARG A 450 -28.16 -1.04 14.96
N SER A 451 -27.82 -1.90 13.99
CA SER A 451 -28.11 -3.32 14.04
C SER A 451 -27.24 -4.09 13.05
N VAL A 452 -27.12 -5.38 13.25
CA VAL A 452 -26.52 -6.32 12.29
C VAL A 452 -27.53 -7.43 12.02
N VAL A 453 -27.82 -7.67 10.74
CA VAL A 453 -28.76 -8.71 10.31
C VAL A 453 -27.98 -9.80 9.58
N VAL A 454 -27.91 -10.98 10.19
CA VAL A 454 -27.29 -12.17 9.60
C VAL A 454 -28.29 -12.89 8.71
N SER A 455 -27.88 -13.25 7.49
CA SER A 455 -28.73 -13.97 6.53
C SER A 455 -29.17 -15.37 7.05
N PRO A 456 -30.30 -15.91 6.55
CA PRO A 456 -30.79 -17.23 7.00
C PRO A 456 -29.79 -18.38 6.82
N ASP A 457 -28.92 -18.29 5.79
CA ASP A 457 -27.89 -19.29 5.50
C ASP A 457 -26.58 -19.04 6.27
N GLY A 458 -26.51 -17.98 7.10
CA GLY A 458 -25.34 -17.61 7.85
C GLY A 458 -24.15 -17.11 7.01
N ARG A 459 -24.35 -16.81 5.70
CA ARG A 459 -23.24 -16.45 4.81
C ARG A 459 -23.08 -14.95 4.58
N SER A 460 -24.00 -14.14 5.08
CA SER A 460 -23.82 -12.68 5.04
C SER A 460 -24.28 -12.00 6.33
N ALA A 461 -23.72 -10.83 6.58
CA ALA A 461 -24.11 -9.92 7.64
C ALA A 461 -24.31 -8.52 7.04
N ARG A 462 -25.50 -7.94 7.24
CA ARG A 462 -25.81 -6.57 6.86
C ARG A 462 -25.65 -5.64 8.06
N LEU A 463 -24.66 -4.78 8.01
CA LEU A 463 -24.42 -3.72 8.98
C LEU A 463 -25.29 -2.52 8.64
N VAL A 464 -26.17 -2.13 9.56
CA VAL A 464 -27.01 -0.94 9.44
C VAL A 464 -26.38 0.18 10.27
N LEU A 465 -25.98 1.26 9.59
CA LEU A 465 -25.28 2.39 10.20
C LEU A 465 -26.24 3.53 10.54
N ASP A 466 -25.81 4.40 11.45
CA ASP A 466 -26.53 5.65 11.76
C ASP A 466 -26.54 6.62 10.58
N SER A 467 -25.45 6.64 9.80
CA SER A 467 -25.31 7.50 8.63
C SER A 467 -24.33 6.92 7.60
N LEU A 468 -24.52 7.29 6.33
CA LEU A 468 -23.58 7.05 5.24
C LEU A 468 -23.08 8.40 4.70
N ARG A 469 -21.84 8.42 4.26
CA ARG A 469 -21.18 9.61 3.67
C ARG A 469 -20.72 9.29 2.26
N GLN A 470 -21.48 9.74 1.28
CA GLN A 470 -21.11 9.58 -0.13
C GLN A 470 -19.79 10.31 -0.45
N GLY A 471 -18.92 9.68 -1.23
CA GLY A 471 -17.59 10.18 -1.59
C GLY A 471 -16.51 9.87 -0.56
N TYR A 472 -16.82 9.12 0.50
CA TYR A 472 -15.87 8.81 1.58
C TYR A 472 -15.44 7.34 1.58
N ILE A 473 -14.29 7.10 2.19
CA ILE A 473 -13.75 5.77 2.45
C ILE A 473 -14.26 5.31 3.81
N PHE A 474 -14.78 4.09 3.88
CA PHE A 474 -15.20 3.46 5.13
C PHE A 474 -14.20 2.38 5.53
N GLU A 475 -13.58 2.55 6.69
CA GLU A 475 -12.85 1.50 7.38
C GLU A 475 -13.86 0.62 8.12
N ILE A 476 -13.90 -0.66 7.82
CA ILE A 476 -14.74 -1.64 8.49
C ILE A 476 -13.82 -2.69 9.13
N LYS A 477 -13.83 -2.78 10.47
CA LYS A 477 -13.15 -3.83 11.23
C LYS A 477 -14.17 -4.82 11.73
N MET A 478 -13.82 -6.10 11.69
CA MET A 478 -14.70 -7.25 11.96
C MET A 478 -14.06 -8.21 12.98
N ALA A 479 -13.27 -7.67 13.92
CA ALA A 479 -12.40 -8.45 14.81
C ALA A 479 -13.14 -9.45 15.72
N GLY A 480 -14.43 -9.20 16.00
CA GLY A 480 -15.27 -10.09 16.81
C GLY A 480 -15.90 -11.26 16.04
N VAL A 481 -15.95 -11.18 14.70
CA VAL A 481 -16.66 -12.18 13.87
C VAL A 481 -15.93 -13.53 13.89
N ARG A 482 -16.71 -14.61 14.03
CA ARG A 482 -16.21 -15.99 13.98
C ARG A 482 -17.04 -16.81 12.99
N SER A 483 -16.43 -17.87 12.42
CA SER A 483 -17.16 -18.89 11.69
C SER A 483 -17.95 -19.80 12.64
N GLU A 484 -18.87 -20.60 12.13
CA GLU A 484 -19.57 -21.66 12.92
C GLU A 484 -18.59 -22.62 13.61
N SER A 485 -17.38 -22.80 13.08
CA SER A 485 -16.29 -23.57 13.70
C SER A 485 -15.40 -22.73 14.63
N ALA A 486 -15.87 -21.55 15.06
CA ALA A 486 -15.17 -20.62 15.95
C ALA A 486 -13.84 -20.05 15.41
N MET A 487 -13.55 -20.17 14.11
CA MET A 487 -12.34 -19.60 13.49
C MET A 487 -12.49 -18.09 13.34
N PRO A 488 -11.47 -17.30 13.66
CA PRO A 488 -11.44 -15.87 13.31
C PRO A 488 -11.28 -15.68 11.80
N LEU A 489 -11.66 -14.50 11.32
CA LEU A 489 -11.31 -14.10 9.96
C LEU A 489 -9.78 -14.10 9.80
N LEU A 490 -9.28 -14.55 8.64
CA LEU A 490 -7.85 -14.47 8.32
C LEU A 490 -7.40 -13.02 8.25
N HIS A 491 -8.23 -12.16 7.62
CA HIS A 491 -8.10 -10.71 7.64
C HIS A 491 -9.41 -10.09 8.13
N ASP A 492 -9.35 -9.35 9.21
CA ASP A 492 -10.51 -8.86 9.93
C ASP A 492 -10.86 -7.40 9.67
N PHE A 493 -10.31 -6.81 8.60
CA PHE A 493 -10.61 -5.44 8.21
C PHE A 493 -10.65 -5.24 6.70
N ALA A 494 -11.36 -4.19 6.28
CA ALA A 494 -11.48 -3.79 4.89
C ALA A 494 -11.71 -2.28 4.77
N TYR A 495 -11.47 -1.74 3.57
CA TYR A 495 -11.78 -0.34 3.25
C TYR A 495 -12.70 -0.29 2.04
N TYR A 496 -13.89 0.28 2.24
CA TYR A 496 -14.89 0.45 1.19
C TYR A 496 -14.93 1.91 0.72
N THR A 497 -14.85 2.14 -0.59
CA THR A 497 -15.02 3.46 -1.20
C THR A 497 -16.48 3.62 -1.63
N LEU A 498 -17.22 4.55 -1.00
CA LEU A 498 -18.64 4.76 -1.25
C LEU A 498 -18.85 5.97 -2.17
N ASN A 499 -18.73 5.77 -3.49
CA ASN A 499 -18.94 6.82 -4.48
C ASN A 499 -20.44 7.13 -4.68
N GLN A 500 -21.31 6.13 -4.55
CA GLN A 500 -22.75 6.23 -4.72
C GLN A 500 -23.48 5.45 -3.62
N ILE A 501 -24.55 5.99 -3.09
CA ILE A 501 -25.44 5.27 -2.19
C ILE A 501 -26.52 4.61 -3.03
N PRO A 502 -26.65 3.26 -3.02
CA PRO A 502 -27.68 2.60 -3.82
C PRO A 502 -29.07 2.90 -3.28
N GLY A 503 -30.05 2.87 -4.19
CA GLY A 503 -31.46 2.80 -3.82
C GLY A 503 -31.83 1.41 -3.24
N GLY A 504 -33.05 1.27 -2.77
CA GLY A 504 -33.59 -0.02 -2.32
C GLY A 504 -34.15 -0.03 -0.90
N ALA A 505 -34.49 -1.21 -0.41
CA ALA A 505 -35.10 -1.40 0.90
C ALA A 505 -34.10 -1.17 2.05
N ARG A 506 -34.50 -0.38 3.03
CA ARG A 506 -33.81 -0.22 4.30
C ARG A 506 -34.30 -1.26 5.32
N VAL A 507 -33.46 -1.60 6.29
CA VAL A 507 -33.86 -2.43 7.42
C VAL A 507 -34.68 -1.57 8.38
N THR A 508 -35.88 -2.04 8.74
CA THR A 508 -36.73 -1.38 9.76
C THR A 508 -36.25 -1.75 11.17
N ALA A 509 -36.62 -0.92 12.16
CA ALA A 509 -36.22 -1.12 13.56
C ALA A 509 -36.62 -2.49 14.12
N ASP A 510 -37.62 -3.15 13.52
CA ASP A 510 -38.12 -4.48 13.93
C ASP A 510 -37.48 -5.64 13.13
N GLY A 511 -36.39 -5.43 12.39
CA GLY A 511 -35.69 -6.46 11.60
C GLY A 511 -36.40 -6.85 10.29
N GLY A 512 -37.54 -6.21 9.93
CA GLY A 512 -38.23 -6.38 8.65
C GLY A 512 -37.66 -5.50 7.54
N ARG A 513 -37.89 -5.88 6.27
CA ARG A 513 -37.53 -5.03 5.11
C ARG A 513 -38.60 -3.97 4.88
N GLY A 514 -38.24 -2.69 5.06
CA GLY A 514 -39.10 -1.56 4.71
C GLY A 514 -39.18 -1.32 3.20
N ALA A 515 -40.21 -0.57 2.75
CA ALA A 515 -40.45 -0.26 1.34
C ALA A 515 -39.25 0.51 0.71
N ALA A 516 -39.01 0.27 -0.58
CA ALA A 516 -37.98 0.95 -1.36
C ALA A 516 -38.31 2.45 -1.52
N THR A 517 -37.38 3.32 -1.16
CA THR A 517 -37.47 4.76 -1.41
C THR A 517 -36.57 5.10 -2.61
N PRO A 518 -37.05 5.86 -3.61
CA PRO A 518 -36.19 6.34 -4.69
C PRO A 518 -35.09 7.26 -4.16
N ALA A 519 -33.92 7.20 -4.74
CA ALA A 519 -32.82 8.11 -4.43
C ALA A 519 -33.19 9.55 -4.80
N THR A 520 -33.63 10.33 -3.84
CA THR A 520 -33.80 11.79 -4.00
C THR A 520 -32.52 12.48 -3.52
N ALA A 521 -31.93 13.29 -4.38
CA ALA A 521 -30.85 14.19 -4.02
C ALA A 521 -31.34 15.16 -2.92
N SER A 522 -30.76 15.08 -1.74
CA SER A 522 -31.04 16.02 -0.65
C SER A 522 -30.22 17.30 -0.84
N PRO A 523 -30.82 18.47 -0.62
CA PRO A 523 -30.11 19.74 -0.72
C PRO A 523 -29.09 19.90 0.41
N VAL A 524 -27.96 20.46 0.02
CA VAL A 524 -26.83 20.82 0.90
C VAL A 524 -27.29 21.89 1.90
N ALA A 525 -27.28 21.54 3.19
CA ALA A 525 -27.32 22.54 4.26
C ALA A 525 -25.89 23.02 4.53
N SER A 526 -25.64 24.28 4.19
CA SER A 526 -24.42 25.00 4.57
C SER A 526 -24.40 25.20 6.07
N ALA A 527 -23.50 24.56 6.79
CA ALA A 527 -23.22 24.87 8.18
C ALA A 527 -22.06 25.87 8.23
N THR A 528 -22.37 27.09 8.57
CA THR A 528 -21.45 28.17 8.95
C THR A 528 -20.73 27.79 10.24
N ASN A 529 -19.43 27.98 10.24
CA ASN A 529 -18.58 27.92 11.43
C ASN A 529 -18.92 29.06 12.40
N GLU A 530 -19.35 28.72 13.57
CA GLU A 530 -19.20 29.61 14.73
C GLU A 530 -18.44 28.89 15.84
N SER A 531 -17.40 29.56 16.28
CA SER A 531 -16.58 29.22 17.44
C SER A 531 -17.34 29.55 18.72
N SER A 532 -17.44 28.62 19.67
CA SER A 532 -17.63 28.99 21.09
C SER A 532 -17.15 27.92 22.05
N SER A 533 -16.20 28.35 22.84
CA SER A 533 -15.85 28.13 24.26
C SER A 533 -16.52 27.00 25.04
N SER A 534 -15.66 26.23 25.65
CA SER A 534 -15.64 25.59 26.98
C SER A 534 -16.91 25.57 27.85
N SER A 535 -17.29 24.38 28.29
CA SER A 535 -17.71 24.13 29.67
C SER A 535 -17.52 22.63 30.00
N GLY A 536 -16.95 22.39 31.19
CA GLY A 536 -16.48 21.09 31.64
C GLY A 536 -17.62 20.20 32.16
N LEU A 537 -17.32 18.90 32.11
CA LEU A 537 -17.92 17.89 32.98
C LEU A 537 -16.79 17.01 33.52
N ALA A 538 -16.83 16.80 34.83
CA ALA A 538 -15.84 16.12 35.64
C ALA A 538 -15.80 14.61 35.39
N PRO A 539 -14.65 13.92 35.63
CA PRO A 539 -14.50 12.49 35.42
C PRO A 539 -14.88 11.68 36.64
N VAL A 540 -15.61 10.60 36.40
CA VAL A 540 -15.80 9.54 37.39
C VAL A 540 -14.53 8.68 37.38
N GLY A 541 -13.87 8.59 38.52
CA GLY A 541 -12.59 7.91 38.66
C GLY A 541 -12.66 6.40 38.60
N ARG A 542 -11.63 5.84 37.98
CA ARG A 542 -11.10 4.51 38.31
C ARG A 542 -9.58 4.56 38.26
N ALA A 543 -8.98 4.27 39.39
CA ALA A 543 -7.56 4.24 39.59
C ALA A 543 -6.91 3.16 38.71
N ALA A 544 -6.04 3.60 37.79
CA ALA A 544 -5.06 2.74 37.14
C ALA A 544 -3.68 3.34 37.44
N THR A 545 -2.83 2.55 37.99
CA THR A 545 -1.44 2.81 38.35
C THR A 545 -0.71 3.56 37.24
N ARG A 546 -0.26 4.76 37.58
CA ARG A 546 0.61 5.60 36.75
C ARG A 546 2.01 5.01 36.72
N ASN A 547 2.39 4.36 35.63
CA ASN A 547 3.77 4.41 35.18
C ASN A 547 3.89 5.67 34.29
N ALA A 548 4.61 6.66 34.78
CA ALA A 548 4.92 7.88 34.05
C ALA A 548 5.85 7.51 32.87
N ALA A 549 5.28 7.33 31.68
CA ALA A 549 6.07 7.28 30.46
C ALA A 549 6.73 8.65 30.28
N ALA A 550 8.06 8.69 30.25
CA ALA A 550 8.85 9.89 30.03
C ALA A 550 8.33 10.62 28.78
N VAL A 551 8.23 11.95 28.84
CA VAL A 551 7.81 12.80 27.71
C VAL A 551 8.90 12.71 26.65
N LYS A 552 8.67 11.93 25.59
CA LYS A 552 9.63 11.66 24.51
C LYS A 552 9.75 12.82 23.51
N ARG A 553 8.81 13.76 23.51
CA ARG A 553 8.81 14.99 22.72
C ARG A 553 8.70 16.21 23.64
N GLN A 554 9.83 16.85 23.86
CA GLN A 554 9.93 18.11 24.60
C GLN A 554 10.26 19.23 23.62
N ASN A 555 9.26 19.99 23.18
CA ASN A 555 9.43 21.09 22.21
C ASN A 555 9.57 22.48 22.84
N THR A 556 9.59 22.53 24.15
CA THR A 556 9.86 23.74 24.94
C THR A 556 11.07 23.49 25.80
N MET A 557 12.03 24.44 25.81
CA MET A 557 13.24 24.32 26.62
C MET A 557 12.87 24.20 28.11
N PRO A 558 13.39 23.18 28.82
CA PRO A 558 13.16 23.05 30.27
C PRO A 558 13.63 24.30 31.03
N ALA A 559 12.80 24.81 31.93
CA ALA A 559 13.13 25.99 32.74
C ALA A 559 14.41 25.78 33.58
N SER A 560 14.70 24.52 33.98
CA SER A 560 15.91 24.11 34.70
C SER A 560 17.20 24.38 33.91
N TRP A 561 17.12 24.50 32.59
CA TRP A 561 18.29 24.77 31.74
C TRP A 561 18.69 26.26 31.73
N LYS A 562 17.94 27.12 32.39
CA LYS A 562 18.19 28.56 32.49
C LYS A 562 18.42 29.23 31.13
N GLY A 563 17.67 28.80 30.10
CA GLY A 563 17.72 29.36 28.75
C GLY A 563 18.92 28.90 27.88
N LYS A 564 19.71 27.89 28.30
CA LYS A 564 20.91 27.48 27.58
C LYS A 564 20.97 25.96 27.37
N ALA A 565 21.08 25.51 26.13
CA ALA A 565 21.51 24.15 25.78
C ALA A 565 23.04 24.08 25.69
N ASP A 566 23.62 22.92 26.00
CA ASP A 566 25.07 22.73 25.90
C ASP A 566 25.50 22.54 24.43
N GLN A 567 24.62 21.91 23.63
CA GLN A 567 24.83 21.71 22.20
C GLN A 567 23.56 22.04 21.40
N THR A 568 23.75 22.55 20.19
CA THR A 568 22.66 22.72 19.20
C THR A 568 23.02 21.96 17.93
N VAL A 569 22.12 21.08 17.51
CA VAL A 569 22.20 20.31 16.27
C VAL A 569 21.16 20.85 15.32
N SER A 570 21.56 21.21 14.09
CA SER A 570 20.65 21.60 13.02
C SER A 570 20.54 20.46 12.02
N LEU A 571 19.31 20.02 11.75
CA LEU A 571 19.01 18.92 10.85
C LEU A 571 17.90 19.36 9.89
N GLN A 572 17.98 18.97 8.63
CA GLN A 572 16.95 19.24 7.64
C GLN A 572 16.48 17.94 6.99
N GLY A 573 15.18 17.83 6.72
CA GLY A 573 14.65 16.87 5.76
C GLY A 573 14.78 17.47 4.37
N VAL A 574 15.54 16.82 3.49
CA VAL A 574 15.83 17.31 2.14
C VAL A 574 15.26 16.36 1.09
N GLU A 575 15.21 16.79 -0.16
CA GLU A 575 14.74 15.97 -1.27
C GLU A 575 15.47 14.61 -1.37
N GLY A 576 14.77 13.60 -1.87
CA GLY A 576 15.30 12.25 -2.05
C GLY A 576 15.31 11.41 -0.77
N LEU A 577 14.40 11.66 0.17
CA LEU A 577 14.22 10.90 1.42
C LEU A 577 15.51 10.84 2.25
N LYS A 578 16.11 11.98 2.52
CA LYS A 578 17.39 12.10 3.24
C LYS A 578 17.33 13.19 4.30
N TYR A 579 18.17 13.04 5.30
CA TYR A 579 18.53 14.14 6.17
C TYR A 579 19.76 14.88 5.61
N SER A 580 19.85 16.18 5.90
CA SER A 580 20.98 17.02 5.45
C SER A 580 22.33 16.55 5.97
N VAL A 581 22.34 15.81 7.08
CA VAL A 581 23.52 15.12 7.62
C VAL A 581 23.18 13.69 8.00
N SER A 582 24.07 12.78 7.70
CA SER A 582 23.93 11.35 8.05
C SER A 582 24.43 11.02 9.47
N THR A 583 25.23 11.90 10.08
CA THR A 583 25.81 11.66 11.41
C THR A 583 26.07 12.97 12.13
N PHE A 584 25.77 13.02 13.42
CA PHE A 584 26.20 14.10 14.32
C PHE A 584 26.62 13.55 15.68
N ASP A 585 27.52 14.26 16.34
CA ASP A 585 28.07 13.88 17.64
C ASP A 585 27.42 14.70 18.77
N VAL A 586 27.16 14.06 19.92
CA VAL A 586 26.72 14.71 21.15
C VAL A 586 27.49 14.13 22.34
N LYS A 587 27.76 14.98 23.36
CA LYS A 587 28.41 14.53 24.58
C LYS A 587 27.40 13.80 25.48
N ALA A 588 27.79 12.67 26.08
CA ALA A 588 26.96 11.94 27.04
C ALA A 588 26.44 12.87 28.15
N GLY A 589 25.16 12.75 28.52
CA GLY A 589 24.50 13.56 29.53
C GLY A 589 24.33 15.05 29.18
N SER A 590 24.79 15.53 28.02
CA SER A 590 24.66 16.95 27.64
C SER A 590 23.23 17.33 27.27
N ARG A 591 22.90 18.59 27.53
CA ARG A 591 21.60 19.20 27.16
C ARG A 591 21.64 19.59 25.68
N VAL A 592 20.86 18.91 24.86
CA VAL A 592 20.85 19.07 23.39
C VAL A 592 19.58 19.78 22.95
N ARG A 593 19.75 20.79 22.10
CA ARG A 593 18.69 21.33 21.25
C ARG A 593 18.85 20.75 19.85
N LEU A 594 17.89 19.96 19.37
CA LEU A 594 17.82 19.53 17.98
C LEU A 594 16.79 20.38 17.26
N ALA A 595 17.26 21.22 16.33
CA ALA A 595 16.42 22.03 15.46
C ALA A 595 16.24 21.29 14.13
N PHE A 596 15.02 20.84 13.87
CA PHE A 596 14.66 20.15 12.63
C PHE A 596 13.81 21.05 11.74
N ALA A 597 14.19 21.20 10.47
CA ALA A 597 13.44 21.90 9.45
C ALA A 597 13.13 20.95 8.28
N ASN A 598 11.88 20.88 7.88
CA ASN A 598 11.48 20.14 6.70
C ASN A 598 11.49 21.07 5.49
N VAL A 599 12.57 21.01 4.67
CA VAL A 599 12.71 21.82 3.45
C VAL A 599 12.36 21.03 2.18
N SER A 600 11.92 19.77 2.33
CA SER A 600 11.44 18.93 1.23
C SER A 600 9.95 19.19 0.95
N ASP A 601 9.41 18.50 -0.03
CA ASP A 601 8.01 18.52 -0.46
C ASP A 601 7.13 17.47 0.23
N MET A 602 7.71 16.60 1.09
CA MET A 602 7.03 15.50 1.78
C MET A 602 6.95 15.71 3.29
N LEU A 603 6.11 14.92 3.96
CA LEU A 603 6.01 14.92 5.42
C LEU A 603 7.21 14.18 6.05
N HIS A 604 7.86 14.79 7.03
CA HIS A 604 9.00 14.20 7.73
C HIS A 604 8.96 14.43 9.23
N ASN A 605 9.50 13.48 9.98
CA ASN A 605 9.83 13.63 11.40
C ASN A 605 11.27 13.14 11.67
N VAL A 606 11.74 13.34 12.88
CA VAL A 606 12.97 12.74 13.41
C VAL A 606 12.61 11.93 14.63
N VAL A 607 12.92 10.65 14.63
CA VAL A 607 12.72 9.74 15.76
C VAL A 607 14.05 9.09 16.11
N ILE A 608 14.59 9.44 17.29
CA ILE A 608 15.84 8.88 17.80
C ILE A 608 15.49 7.64 18.61
N VAL A 609 16.15 6.53 18.32
CA VAL A 609 15.81 5.21 18.87
C VAL A 609 17.00 4.55 19.56
N LYS A 610 16.74 3.58 20.41
CA LYS A 610 17.78 2.76 21.04
C LYS A 610 18.62 2.04 19.97
N PRO A 611 19.90 1.76 20.24
CA PRO A 611 20.73 0.99 19.33
C PRO A 611 20.08 -0.32 18.88
N GLY A 612 20.10 -0.60 17.56
CA GLY A 612 19.56 -1.82 16.97
C GLY A 612 18.02 -1.92 16.91
N SER A 613 17.27 -0.86 17.24
CA SER A 613 15.80 -0.90 17.28
C SER A 613 15.11 -0.18 16.11
N ALA A 614 15.86 0.42 15.19
CA ALA A 614 15.32 1.24 14.09
C ALA A 614 14.26 0.52 13.25
N THR A 615 14.54 -0.69 12.77
CA THR A 615 13.59 -1.48 11.97
C THR A 615 12.32 -1.80 12.75
N ARG A 616 12.46 -2.22 14.02
CA ARG A 616 11.32 -2.57 14.87
C ARG A 616 10.41 -1.37 15.15
N VAL A 617 11.00 -0.18 15.33
CA VAL A 617 10.23 1.07 15.52
C VAL A 617 9.56 1.50 14.21
N ALA A 618 10.23 1.38 13.07
CA ALA A 618 9.66 1.64 11.76
C ALA A 618 8.45 0.74 11.46
N ASP A 619 8.58 -0.58 11.72
CA ASP A 619 7.50 -1.54 11.55
C ASP A 619 6.30 -1.25 12.48
N ALA A 620 6.59 -0.85 13.72
CA ALA A 620 5.55 -0.45 14.67
C ALA A 620 4.85 0.85 14.24
N ALA A 621 5.57 1.80 13.62
CA ALA A 621 5.00 3.02 13.08
C ALA A 621 4.06 2.74 11.90
N LEU A 622 4.42 1.80 11.01
CA LEU A 622 3.54 1.34 9.92
C LEU A 622 2.22 0.77 10.44
N LYS A 623 2.26 0.05 11.56
CA LYS A 623 1.07 -0.57 12.18
C LYS A 623 0.13 0.42 12.87
N LEU A 624 0.50 1.69 12.99
CA LEU A 624 -0.38 2.73 13.59
C LEU A 624 -1.62 3.01 12.72
N GLY A 625 -1.57 2.71 11.43
CA GLY A 625 -2.69 2.85 10.53
C GLY A 625 -3.26 4.28 10.54
N LEU A 626 -4.57 4.43 10.65
CA LEU A 626 -5.26 5.74 10.69
C LEU A 626 -4.85 6.61 11.88
N ASP A 627 -4.40 6.02 12.98
CA ASP A 627 -3.88 6.78 14.14
C ASP A 627 -2.49 7.39 13.88
N GLY A 628 -1.80 6.97 12.83
CA GLY A 628 -0.44 7.37 12.53
C GLY A 628 -0.27 8.89 12.48
N THR A 629 -1.09 9.60 11.71
CA THR A 629 -1.03 11.06 11.61
C THR A 629 -1.24 11.73 12.97
N ARG A 630 -2.23 11.32 13.73
CA ARG A 630 -2.53 11.85 15.08
C ARG A 630 -1.37 11.61 16.05
N LEU A 631 -0.66 10.52 15.89
CA LEU A 631 0.50 10.12 16.69
C LEU A 631 1.84 10.56 16.08
N ASN A 632 1.84 11.41 15.04
CA ASN A 632 3.02 11.81 14.28
C ASN A 632 3.83 10.61 13.73
N PHE A 633 3.19 9.46 13.49
CA PHE A 633 3.79 8.15 13.19
C PHE A 633 4.86 7.69 14.19
N VAL A 634 4.75 8.13 15.45
CA VAL A 634 5.63 7.70 16.53
C VAL A 634 4.93 6.64 17.38
N PRO A 635 5.36 5.36 17.32
CA PRO A 635 4.72 4.30 18.07
C PRO A 635 5.00 4.43 19.58
N ARG A 636 4.07 3.98 20.40
CA ARG A 636 4.29 3.84 21.85
C ARG A 636 5.22 2.66 22.11
N SER A 637 6.51 2.93 22.18
CA SER A 637 7.56 1.93 22.36
C SER A 637 8.65 2.49 23.27
N ASP A 638 9.21 1.63 24.13
CA ASP A 638 10.36 1.99 24.96
C ASP A 638 11.65 2.13 24.15
N ASP A 639 11.63 1.68 22.89
CA ASP A 639 12.73 1.83 21.95
C ASP A 639 12.84 3.25 21.37
N VAL A 640 11.77 4.04 21.40
CA VAL A 640 11.80 5.46 21.03
C VAL A 640 12.35 6.25 22.20
N LEU A 641 13.41 7.03 21.97
CA LEU A 641 14.01 7.91 22.97
C LEU A 641 13.48 9.33 22.86
N PHE A 642 13.60 9.94 21.68
CA PHE A 642 13.20 11.32 21.41
C PHE A 642 12.55 11.43 20.03
N ASN A 643 11.65 12.39 19.86
CA ASN A 643 11.03 12.60 18.55
C ASN A 643 10.55 14.04 18.34
N THR A 644 10.49 14.47 17.08
CA THR A 644 9.77 15.67 16.64
C THR A 644 8.31 15.35 16.32
N ALA A 645 7.52 16.38 16.06
CA ALA A 645 6.27 16.20 15.31
C ALA A 645 6.55 15.71 13.89
N LEU A 646 5.51 15.20 13.23
CA LEU A 646 5.48 15.06 11.79
C LEU A 646 5.30 16.45 11.17
N LEU A 647 6.32 16.94 10.48
CA LEU A 647 6.33 18.28 9.90
C LEU A 647 5.87 18.27 8.45
N GLU A 648 4.96 19.17 8.13
CA GLU A 648 4.63 19.53 6.76
C GLU A 648 5.81 20.22 6.06
N PRO A 649 5.83 20.27 4.72
CA PRO A 649 6.79 21.07 3.96
C PRO A 649 6.93 22.50 4.50
N GLN A 650 8.16 23.02 4.54
CA GLN A 650 8.52 24.37 5.00
C GLN A 650 8.19 24.65 6.49
N LYS A 651 7.94 23.61 7.29
CA LYS A 651 7.78 23.74 8.75
C LYS A 651 9.04 23.32 9.48
N SER A 652 9.19 23.86 10.70
CA SER A 652 10.32 23.53 11.56
C SER A 652 9.88 23.35 13.02
N GLU A 653 10.63 22.55 13.77
CA GLU A 653 10.47 22.37 15.20
C GLU A 653 11.83 22.21 15.87
N SER A 654 11.94 22.65 17.12
CA SER A 654 13.06 22.30 17.98
C SER A 654 12.59 21.38 19.10
N ILE A 655 13.36 20.31 19.37
CA ILE A 655 13.17 19.48 20.55
C ILE A 655 14.39 19.59 21.47
N TYR A 656 14.14 19.37 22.75
CA TYR A 656 15.16 19.52 23.81
C TYR A 656 15.24 18.21 24.60
N PHE A 657 16.42 17.68 24.75
CA PHE A 657 16.63 16.43 25.49
C PHE A 657 18.03 16.35 26.10
N GLU A 658 18.17 15.54 27.13
CA GLU A 658 19.48 15.15 27.65
C GLU A 658 19.96 13.94 26.86
N ALA A 659 21.18 14.00 26.32
CA ALA A 659 21.78 12.91 25.59
C ALA A 659 21.90 11.68 26.50
N PRO A 660 21.75 10.46 25.98
CA PRO A 660 21.96 9.25 26.78
C PRO A 660 23.33 9.25 27.48
N GLU A 661 23.39 8.74 28.72
CA GLU A 661 24.66 8.56 29.46
C GLU A 661 25.54 7.48 28.83
N ALA A 662 24.93 6.47 28.21
CA ALA A 662 25.66 5.39 27.57
C ALA A 662 26.23 5.87 26.22
N ALA A 663 27.55 5.86 26.10
CA ALA A 663 28.23 6.11 24.83
C ALA A 663 27.84 5.05 23.78
N GLY A 664 27.72 5.47 22.52
CA GLY A 664 27.36 4.57 21.43
C GLY A 664 26.65 5.25 20.26
N ASP A 665 26.28 4.46 19.26
CA ASP A 665 25.61 4.89 18.05
C ASP A 665 24.10 4.69 18.19
N TYR A 666 23.35 5.78 18.18
CA TYR A 666 21.89 5.83 18.25
C TYR A 666 21.35 6.22 16.87
N THR A 667 20.51 5.37 16.30
CA THR A 667 19.93 5.67 14.99
C THR A 667 18.82 6.71 15.14
N PHE A 668 18.76 7.68 14.21
CA PHE A 668 17.57 8.50 14.01
C PHE A 668 16.96 8.18 12.64
N ILE A 669 15.64 8.08 12.59
CA ILE A 669 14.88 7.69 11.39
C ILE A 669 13.70 8.63 11.17
N CYS A 670 13.25 8.76 9.93
CA CYS A 670 11.92 9.25 9.63
C CYS A 670 10.94 8.08 9.72
N THR A 671 9.98 8.16 10.62
CA THR A 671 8.97 7.11 10.80
C THR A 671 7.71 7.34 9.97
N PHE A 672 7.67 8.40 9.15
CA PHE A 672 6.62 8.50 8.14
C PHE A 672 6.74 7.27 7.22
N PRO A 673 5.62 6.62 6.93
CA PRO A 673 5.63 5.32 6.27
C PRO A 673 6.37 5.30 4.94
N GLY A 674 7.20 4.27 4.74
CA GLY A 674 8.06 4.13 3.57
C GLY A 674 9.41 4.86 3.66
N HIS A 675 9.61 5.79 4.61
CA HIS A 675 10.82 6.62 4.66
C HIS A 675 11.99 6.00 5.42
N ALA A 676 11.71 5.22 6.46
CA ALA A 676 12.72 4.73 7.40
C ALA A 676 13.84 3.89 6.75
N ALA A 677 13.56 3.23 5.63
CA ALA A 677 14.55 2.41 4.92
C ALA A 677 15.70 3.25 4.34
N THR A 678 15.41 4.47 3.91
CA THR A 678 16.35 5.37 3.24
C THR A 678 16.67 6.62 4.08
N MET A 679 15.68 7.18 4.77
CA MET A 679 15.81 8.41 5.56
C MET A 679 16.19 8.09 7.00
N GLN A 680 17.48 7.84 7.21
CA GLN A 680 18.06 7.53 8.52
C GLN A 680 19.47 8.11 8.67
N GLY A 681 19.91 8.19 9.93
CA GLY A 681 21.26 8.64 10.27
C GLY A 681 21.65 8.22 11.68
N THR A 682 22.82 8.64 12.14
CA THR A 682 23.42 8.23 13.43
C THR A 682 23.70 9.43 14.30
N MET A 683 23.16 9.45 15.51
CA MET A 683 23.60 10.29 16.62
C MET A 683 24.65 9.50 17.42
N ARG A 684 25.88 9.98 17.43
CA ARG A 684 26.97 9.39 18.22
C ARG A 684 27.05 10.07 19.56
N VAL A 685 26.86 9.30 20.63
CA VAL A 685 27.07 9.75 22.01
C VAL A 685 28.50 9.39 22.41
N ARG A 686 29.26 10.40 22.82
CA ARG A 686 30.68 10.28 23.21
C ARG A 686 30.91 10.81 24.62
#